data_784a9364528142ce7af1e1eebcda793b
#
_entry.id   784a9364528142ce7af1e1eebcda793b
#
_cell.length_a   1.000
_cell.length_b   1.000
_cell.length_c   1.000
_cell.angle_alpha   90.00
_cell.angle_beta   90.00
_cell.angle_gamma   90.00
#
_symmetry.space_group_name_H-M   'P 1'
#
loop_
_entity.id
_entity.type
_entity.pdbx_description
1 polymer ?
#
loop_
_entity_poly.entity_id
_entity_poly.type
_entity_poly.pdbx_seq_one_letter_code
_entity_poly.pdbx_strand_id
1 'polypeptide(L)'
;MRDYLASEVRNIVLMGHSGSGKSSVVEAALYFTKATDRLGKTSEGTSVMDNDAEEIRRGLSIYTSIAPVEWKECKINFIDTPGYLDYEGEAQAGIAVGDSALIVVGAKDGVESGTEKAWKTITRRHLPTIFFINKIDEEHASFDKTYQDLRDHFGKTVIPFEVPIMEGDKVVGSVNILRRKAWYYDDRTTPKEVPPALSDIVEEYYSQIAEAIAMTDDDLMEKFFSGESFDENEVAKGLRIGVRNGDIRPVYCGSAVQCTGIERLLDLIREYFPTYAEKGLIEAQDPQGNPVMMETNEQEAFSAQVFKTIVDPFVGKISLLKVLTGVMSTDAQVLNVQKDKMEKLNQIYIVKGKHQIAVGKLFTGDIGAVVKLQSTDTNDTLATRAKPVVYPPIEFPRPMLGVAIWPKTKADEDKMSFALQRMCEEDPSIRLDKNTETHETVLYGMGVQHIDVILSKLKSKYKVEIETSEPKVQYRETIRGTVTAEGKHKKQSGGAGQYGHCFIKFEPCDSEDMVFEETVFGGAVPKQYFPAVEAGLRECMEKGVLAGYKVVGVKATLTDGSYHEVDSKEIAFKAAARLAYKAGMPKAKPILLEPIGKVEVLIPEEYTGTIIGDFNKRRGIILGMDLVDEKEQKITAEVPMAEMQKYATELRSMTQGRGSFVIEFDRYEPAPQPVAEKVIREANLSDDD
;
A
#
# COMPACT_ATOMS: atom_id res chain seq x y z
N MET A 1 -32.00 -9.43 5.41
CA MET A 1 -31.36 -8.54 6.38
C MET A 1 -32.26 -7.34 6.56
N ARG A 2 -32.60 -6.96 7.79
CA ARG A 2 -33.39 -5.76 8.10
C ARG A 2 -32.56 -4.48 7.94
N ASP A 3 -33.21 -3.33 8.01
CA ASP A 3 -32.53 -2.04 8.12
C ASP A 3 -31.91 -1.90 9.52
N TYR A 4 -30.69 -1.40 9.58
CA TYR A 4 -29.93 -1.15 10.80
C TYR A 4 -29.56 0.32 10.90
N LEU A 5 -29.78 0.94 12.06
CA LEU A 5 -29.41 2.32 12.34
C LEU A 5 -27.95 2.40 12.83
N ALA A 6 -27.37 3.60 12.82
CA ALA A 6 -26.01 3.85 13.30
C ALA A 6 -25.73 3.32 14.72
N SER A 7 -26.77 3.31 15.58
CA SER A 7 -26.69 2.76 16.95
C SER A 7 -26.66 1.23 17.01
N GLU A 8 -26.88 0.55 15.91
CA GLU A 8 -26.94 -0.92 15.82
C GLU A 8 -25.82 -1.51 14.98
N VAL A 9 -25.01 -0.67 14.29
CA VAL A 9 -23.94 -1.09 13.39
C VAL A 9 -22.59 -1.02 14.08
N ARG A 10 -21.74 -2.02 13.83
CA ARG A 10 -20.32 -2.06 14.20
C ARG A 10 -19.47 -2.52 13.04
N ASN A 11 -18.38 -1.80 12.75
CA ASN A 11 -17.46 -2.12 11.68
C ASN A 11 -16.12 -2.57 12.29
N ILE A 12 -15.87 -3.87 12.21
CA ILE A 12 -14.73 -4.53 12.87
C ILE A 12 -13.70 -4.92 11.82
N VAL A 13 -12.54 -4.28 11.85
CA VAL A 13 -11.42 -4.67 11.00
C VAL A 13 -10.61 -5.78 11.66
N LEU A 14 -10.40 -6.89 10.94
CA LEU A 14 -9.53 -7.97 11.38
C LEU A 14 -8.11 -7.68 10.97
N MET A 15 -7.22 -7.72 11.94
CA MET A 15 -5.79 -7.46 11.78
C MET A 15 -4.96 -8.59 12.40
N GLY A 16 -3.69 -8.67 12.07
CA GLY A 16 -2.76 -9.68 12.58
C GLY A 16 -1.91 -10.29 11.47
N HIS A 17 -0.98 -11.15 11.86
CA HIS A 17 -0.03 -11.78 10.93
C HIS A 17 -0.73 -12.69 9.90
N SER A 18 -0.06 -12.96 8.80
CA SER A 18 -0.53 -13.93 7.81
C SER A 18 -0.58 -15.33 8.44
N GLY A 19 -1.66 -16.06 8.22
CA GLY A 19 -1.81 -17.39 8.80
C GLY A 19 -2.38 -17.44 10.23
N SER A 20 -2.56 -16.31 10.94
CA SER A 20 -3.18 -16.30 12.29
C SER A 20 -4.63 -16.77 12.32
N GLY A 21 -5.29 -16.84 11.16
CA GLY A 21 -6.67 -17.34 11.00
C GLY A 21 -7.74 -16.27 11.01
N LYS A 22 -7.45 -15.03 10.58
CA LYS A 22 -8.42 -13.93 10.46
C LYS A 22 -9.66 -14.32 9.67
N SER A 23 -9.47 -14.73 8.42
CA SER A 23 -10.58 -15.18 7.54
C SER A 23 -11.34 -16.35 8.16
N SER A 24 -10.64 -17.28 8.83
CA SER A 24 -11.29 -18.41 9.52
C SER A 24 -12.18 -17.97 10.69
N VAL A 25 -11.80 -16.91 11.42
CA VAL A 25 -12.64 -16.34 12.48
C VAL A 25 -13.94 -15.76 11.90
N VAL A 26 -13.86 -15.05 10.76
CA VAL A 26 -15.05 -14.54 10.07
C VAL A 26 -15.93 -15.69 9.54
N GLU A 27 -15.32 -16.71 8.94
CA GLU A 27 -16.05 -17.92 8.49
C GLU A 27 -16.79 -18.61 9.64
N ALA A 28 -16.11 -18.73 10.81
CA ALA A 28 -16.73 -19.28 12.01
C ALA A 28 -17.91 -18.42 12.51
N ALA A 29 -17.77 -17.09 12.47
CA ALA A 29 -18.86 -16.16 12.83
C ALA A 29 -20.05 -16.29 11.86
N LEU A 30 -19.79 -16.34 10.54
CA LEU A 30 -20.83 -16.55 9.52
C LEU A 30 -21.56 -17.88 9.72
N TYR A 31 -20.83 -18.96 9.98
CA TYR A 31 -21.41 -20.27 10.21
C TYR A 31 -22.20 -20.33 11.52
N PHE A 32 -21.64 -19.80 12.60
CA PHE A 32 -22.26 -19.78 13.92
C PHE A 32 -23.60 -19.02 13.93
N THR A 33 -23.65 -17.89 13.23
CA THR A 33 -24.87 -17.06 13.10
C THR A 33 -25.83 -17.56 12.02
N LYS A 34 -25.51 -18.68 11.36
CA LYS A 34 -26.28 -19.25 10.24
C LYS A 34 -26.40 -18.31 9.03
N ALA A 35 -25.44 -17.38 8.88
CA ALA A 35 -25.33 -16.55 7.68
C ALA A 35 -24.79 -17.37 6.48
N THR A 36 -24.16 -18.53 6.76
CA THR A 36 -23.76 -19.55 5.78
C THR A 36 -24.20 -20.94 6.27
N ASP A 37 -24.49 -21.84 5.33
CA ASP A 37 -24.95 -23.21 5.63
C ASP A 37 -23.78 -24.15 6.00
N ARG A 38 -22.55 -23.75 5.72
CA ARG A 38 -21.34 -24.53 6.01
C ARG A 38 -20.22 -23.62 6.50
N LEU A 39 -19.33 -24.20 7.29
CA LEU A 39 -18.08 -23.54 7.67
C LEU A 39 -17.13 -23.49 6.45
N GLY A 40 -16.84 -22.31 5.97
CA GLY A 40 -15.86 -22.11 4.91
C GLY A 40 -14.44 -22.38 5.41
N LYS A 41 -13.59 -22.93 4.54
CA LYS A 41 -12.18 -23.19 4.83
C LYS A 41 -11.29 -22.66 3.71
N THR A 42 -10.32 -21.83 4.06
CA THR A 42 -9.36 -21.27 3.12
C THR A 42 -8.51 -22.37 2.46
N SER A 43 -8.09 -23.38 3.23
CA SER A 43 -7.30 -24.52 2.73
C SER A 43 -8.04 -25.40 1.71
N GLU A 44 -9.37 -25.37 1.72
CA GLU A 44 -10.22 -26.14 0.78
C GLU A 44 -10.77 -25.26 -0.35
N GLY A 45 -10.45 -23.95 -0.38
CA GLY A 45 -10.97 -22.98 -1.36
C GLY A 45 -12.50 -22.78 -1.24
N THR A 46 -13.08 -23.02 -0.07
CA THR A 46 -14.53 -22.91 0.18
C THR A 46 -14.90 -21.68 0.99
N SER A 47 -13.92 -20.82 1.32
CA SER A 47 -14.11 -19.58 2.06
C SER A 47 -15.01 -18.58 1.30
N VAL A 48 -15.86 -17.88 2.03
CA VAL A 48 -16.62 -16.73 1.54
C VAL A 48 -15.71 -15.51 1.42
N MET A 49 -14.72 -15.41 2.32
CA MET A 49 -13.81 -14.26 2.39
C MET A 49 -12.74 -14.34 1.29
N ASP A 50 -11.97 -15.41 1.24
CA ASP A 50 -10.92 -15.64 0.24
C ASP A 50 -11.56 -16.30 -1.01
N ASN A 51 -12.12 -15.50 -1.89
CA ASN A 51 -12.96 -15.97 -3.00
C ASN A 51 -12.39 -15.64 -4.40
N ASP A 52 -11.32 -14.87 -4.49
CA ASP A 52 -10.61 -14.61 -5.75
C ASP A 52 -9.81 -15.86 -6.17
N ALA A 53 -9.68 -16.09 -7.48
CA ALA A 53 -8.96 -17.24 -8.02
C ALA A 53 -7.48 -17.28 -7.57
N GLU A 54 -6.85 -16.13 -7.38
CA GLU A 54 -5.48 -16.03 -6.90
C GLU A 54 -5.38 -16.35 -5.41
N GLU A 55 -6.35 -15.97 -4.59
CA GLU A 55 -6.43 -16.31 -3.17
C GLU A 55 -6.59 -17.82 -3.00
N ILE A 56 -7.53 -18.43 -3.72
CA ILE A 56 -7.78 -19.88 -3.69
C ILE A 56 -6.53 -20.64 -4.15
N ARG A 57 -5.89 -20.22 -5.24
CA ARG A 57 -4.70 -20.88 -5.79
C ARG A 57 -3.50 -20.81 -4.85
N ARG A 58 -3.34 -19.70 -4.14
CA ARG A 58 -2.19 -19.45 -3.26
C ARG A 58 -2.45 -19.87 -1.81
N GLY A 59 -3.70 -20.06 -1.43
CA GLY A 59 -4.12 -20.38 -0.06
C GLY A 59 -3.85 -19.24 0.93
N LEU A 60 -3.99 -17.98 0.47
CA LEU A 60 -3.77 -16.78 1.30
C LEU A 60 -4.68 -15.63 0.86
N SER A 61 -5.05 -14.77 1.82
CA SER A 61 -5.85 -13.57 1.58
C SER A 61 -5.01 -12.51 0.88
N ILE A 62 -5.51 -11.98 -0.23
CA ILE A 62 -4.88 -10.93 -1.04
C ILE A 62 -5.70 -9.64 -0.95
N TYR A 63 -7.02 -9.76 -0.95
CA TYR A 63 -7.95 -8.64 -1.00
C TYR A 63 -8.69 -8.46 0.32
N THR A 64 -8.99 -7.21 0.62
CA THR A 64 -9.92 -6.91 1.72
C THR A 64 -11.33 -7.34 1.32
N SER A 65 -11.92 -8.21 2.12
CA SER A 65 -13.27 -8.74 1.97
C SER A 65 -14.17 -8.29 3.13
N ILE A 66 -15.47 -8.20 2.87
CA ILE A 66 -16.46 -7.77 3.86
C ILE A 66 -17.51 -8.85 4.02
N ALA A 67 -17.87 -9.12 5.28
CA ALA A 67 -18.99 -9.99 5.60
C ALA A 67 -19.84 -9.41 6.74
N PRO A 68 -21.09 -9.07 6.47
CA PRO A 68 -22.04 -8.67 7.51
C PRO A 68 -22.58 -9.90 8.24
N VAL A 69 -22.66 -9.79 9.55
CA VAL A 69 -23.24 -10.78 10.47
C VAL A 69 -24.33 -10.11 11.29
N GLU A 70 -25.47 -10.77 11.41
CA GLU A 70 -26.57 -10.33 12.30
C GLU A 70 -26.48 -11.11 13.63
N TRP A 71 -26.33 -10.40 14.73
CA TRP A 71 -26.21 -10.98 16.07
C TRP A 71 -26.98 -10.18 17.11
N LYS A 72 -28.00 -10.79 17.72
CA LYS A 72 -28.80 -10.20 18.82
C LYS A 72 -29.15 -8.72 18.55
N GLU A 73 -29.82 -8.44 17.44
CA GLU A 73 -30.26 -7.11 16.98
C GLU A 73 -29.14 -6.14 16.57
N CYS A 74 -27.90 -6.59 16.53
CA CYS A 74 -26.75 -5.84 16.06
C CYS A 74 -26.30 -6.36 14.68
N LYS A 75 -25.89 -5.45 13.81
CA LYS A 75 -25.17 -5.76 12.58
C LYS A 75 -23.67 -5.54 12.79
N ILE A 76 -22.90 -6.58 12.61
CA ILE A 76 -21.44 -6.54 12.66
C ILE A 76 -20.90 -6.71 11.24
N ASN A 77 -20.29 -5.69 10.69
CA ASN A 77 -19.55 -5.78 9.43
C ASN A 77 -18.12 -6.20 9.75
N PHE A 78 -17.78 -7.44 9.50
CA PHE A 78 -16.41 -7.90 9.54
C PHE A 78 -15.69 -7.48 8.26
N ILE A 79 -14.56 -6.81 8.44
CA ILE A 79 -13.68 -6.32 7.37
C ILE A 79 -12.40 -7.13 7.50
N ASP A 80 -12.31 -8.19 6.71
CA ASP A 80 -11.15 -9.09 6.71
C ASP A 80 -10.05 -8.50 5.85
N THR A 81 -8.87 -8.27 6.44
CA THR A 81 -7.74 -7.68 5.74
C THR A 81 -6.61 -8.69 5.54
N PRO A 82 -5.89 -8.63 4.42
CA PRO A 82 -4.73 -9.48 4.22
C PRO A 82 -3.66 -9.22 5.28
N GLY A 83 -3.02 -10.29 5.77
CA GLY A 83 -1.94 -10.21 6.74
C GLY A 83 -0.55 -10.13 6.11
N TYR A 84 -0.45 -10.30 4.80
CA TYR A 84 0.82 -10.28 4.07
C TYR A 84 1.20 -8.83 3.72
N LEU A 85 2.44 -8.45 3.99
CA LEU A 85 2.92 -7.07 3.82
C LEU A 85 2.87 -6.58 2.36
N ASP A 86 2.92 -7.50 1.40
CA ASP A 86 2.80 -7.16 -0.03
C ASP A 86 1.42 -6.63 -0.41
N TYR A 87 0.40 -6.86 0.43
CA TYR A 87 -0.99 -6.42 0.19
C TYR A 87 -1.42 -5.32 1.16
N GLU A 88 -0.47 -4.53 1.62
CA GLU A 88 -0.73 -3.44 2.56
C GLU A 88 -1.71 -2.40 2.02
N GLY A 89 -1.70 -2.12 0.72
CA GLY A 89 -2.67 -1.23 0.09
C GLY A 89 -4.12 -1.69 0.33
N GLU A 90 -4.37 -2.97 0.17
CA GLU A 90 -5.66 -3.60 0.48
C GLU A 90 -6.01 -3.52 1.96
N ALA A 91 -5.04 -3.80 2.85
CA ALA A 91 -5.25 -3.68 4.28
C ALA A 91 -5.60 -2.25 4.69
N GLN A 92 -4.94 -1.22 4.12
CA GLN A 92 -5.24 0.19 4.43
C GLN A 92 -6.66 0.59 4.01
N ALA A 93 -7.15 0.09 2.87
CA ALA A 93 -8.54 0.30 2.46
C ALA A 93 -9.54 -0.25 3.49
N GLY A 94 -9.31 -1.46 4.02
CA GLY A 94 -10.14 -2.06 5.06
C GLY A 94 -10.05 -1.34 6.40
N ILE A 95 -8.83 -0.99 6.82
CA ILE A 95 -8.56 -0.28 8.08
C ILE A 95 -9.24 1.10 8.08
N ALA A 96 -9.31 1.76 6.94
CA ALA A 96 -9.92 3.09 6.82
C ALA A 96 -11.40 3.10 7.19
N VAL A 97 -12.12 2.01 6.96
CA VAL A 97 -13.56 1.90 7.23
C VAL A 97 -13.89 1.14 8.52
N GLY A 98 -12.89 0.56 9.19
CA GLY A 98 -13.03 -0.04 10.51
C GLY A 98 -13.24 1.01 11.60
N ASP A 99 -14.17 0.75 12.53
CA ASP A 99 -14.40 1.60 13.70
C ASP A 99 -13.81 1.01 14.97
N SER A 100 -13.53 -0.29 14.94
CA SER A 100 -12.86 -1.06 15.99
C SER A 100 -12.03 -2.17 15.35
N ALA A 101 -11.06 -2.71 16.07
CA ALA A 101 -10.15 -3.73 15.56
C ALA A 101 -10.27 -5.05 16.36
N LEU A 102 -10.19 -6.15 15.63
CA LEU A 102 -9.99 -7.48 16.17
C LEU A 102 -8.61 -7.98 15.72
N ILE A 103 -7.66 -8.06 16.66
CA ILE A 103 -6.33 -8.60 16.36
C ILE A 103 -6.33 -10.10 16.65
N VAL A 104 -6.12 -10.89 15.60
CA VAL A 104 -6.06 -12.36 15.68
C VAL A 104 -4.61 -12.82 15.76
N VAL A 105 -4.31 -13.62 16.79
CA VAL A 105 -2.96 -14.13 17.09
C VAL A 105 -3.01 -15.66 17.20
N GLY A 106 -2.05 -16.36 16.61
CA GLY A 106 -1.94 -17.81 16.74
C GLY A 106 -1.44 -18.22 18.14
N ALA A 107 -2.11 -19.14 18.80
CA ALA A 107 -1.74 -19.61 20.14
C ALA A 107 -0.38 -20.33 20.22
N LYS A 108 0.17 -20.74 19.07
CA LYS A 108 1.48 -21.35 18.95
C LYS A 108 2.57 -20.33 18.60
N ASP A 109 2.22 -19.36 17.77
CA ASP A 109 3.18 -18.48 17.12
C ASP A 109 3.44 -17.19 17.94
N GLY A 110 2.48 -16.77 18.77
CA GLY A 110 2.59 -15.57 19.60
C GLY A 110 2.58 -14.27 18.79
N VAL A 111 3.34 -13.28 19.26
CA VAL A 111 3.46 -11.97 18.60
C VAL A 111 4.42 -12.07 17.42
N GLU A 112 3.92 -11.76 16.24
CA GLU A 112 4.66 -11.76 14.98
C GLU A 112 4.67 -10.34 14.38
N SER A 113 5.49 -10.11 13.34
CA SER A 113 5.63 -8.80 12.69
C SER A 113 4.29 -8.18 12.23
N GLY A 114 3.35 -9.01 11.76
CA GLY A 114 2.00 -8.54 11.40
C GLY A 114 1.17 -8.12 12.63
N THR A 115 1.39 -8.74 13.79
CA THR A 115 0.75 -8.38 15.06
C THR A 115 1.28 -7.02 15.57
N GLU A 116 2.60 -6.82 15.52
CA GLU A 116 3.24 -5.54 15.88
C GLU A 116 2.78 -4.40 14.98
N LYS A 117 2.68 -4.66 13.67
CA LYS A 117 2.17 -3.68 12.70
C LYS A 117 0.70 -3.34 12.97
N ALA A 118 -0.12 -4.34 13.30
CA ALA A 118 -1.51 -4.13 13.71
C ALA A 118 -1.57 -3.24 14.96
N TRP A 119 -0.76 -3.53 15.98
CA TRP A 119 -0.66 -2.71 17.19
C TRP A 119 -0.31 -1.26 16.91
N LYS A 120 0.73 -0.99 16.11
CA LYS A 120 1.10 0.38 15.71
C LYS A 120 -0.05 1.11 15.02
N THR A 121 -0.77 0.40 14.14
CA THR A 121 -1.90 0.96 13.40
C THR A 121 -3.05 1.33 14.34
N ILE A 122 -3.46 0.45 15.25
CA ILE A 122 -4.56 0.72 16.18
C ILE A 122 -4.20 1.85 17.16
N THR A 123 -2.95 1.90 17.63
CA THR A 123 -2.46 2.93 18.52
C THR A 123 -2.49 4.29 17.85
N ARG A 124 -1.96 4.40 16.63
CA ARG A 124 -1.97 5.66 15.85
C ARG A 124 -3.39 6.15 15.53
N ARG A 125 -4.32 5.21 15.27
CA ARG A 125 -5.71 5.53 14.93
C ARG A 125 -6.67 5.55 16.09
N HIS A 126 -6.19 5.26 17.31
CA HIS A 126 -6.98 5.15 18.53
C HIS A 126 -8.19 4.22 18.37
N LEU A 127 -8.00 3.05 17.72
CA LEU A 127 -9.08 2.10 17.51
C LEU A 127 -9.34 1.26 18.77
N PRO A 128 -10.59 1.17 19.24
CA PRO A 128 -10.98 0.18 20.23
C PRO A 128 -10.61 -1.22 19.75
N THR A 129 -9.97 -2.02 20.62
CA THR A 129 -9.31 -3.25 20.18
C THR A 129 -9.57 -4.42 21.11
N ILE A 130 -9.83 -5.59 20.53
CA ILE A 130 -9.87 -6.89 21.18
C ILE A 130 -8.79 -7.77 20.56
N PHE A 131 -8.13 -8.59 21.38
CA PHE A 131 -7.28 -9.68 20.94
C PHE A 131 -8.02 -11.01 20.97
N PHE A 132 -7.86 -11.81 19.93
CA PHE A 132 -8.37 -13.17 19.87
C PHE A 132 -7.21 -14.15 19.65
N ILE A 133 -6.86 -14.91 20.70
CA ILE A 133 -5.87 -15.99 20.61
C ILE A 133 -6.57 -17.18 19.97
N ASN A 134 -6.30 -17.38 18.69
CA ASN A 134 -6.89 -18.41 17.84
C ASN A 134 -6.03 -19.67 17.82
N LYS A 135 -6.58 -20.78 17.33
CA LYS A 135 -5.86 -22.05 17.15
C LYS A 135 -5.39 -22.70 18.47
N ILE A 136 -6.16 -22.49 19.54
CA ILE A 136 -5.85 -23.12 20.85
C ILE A 136 -5.96 -24.64 20.85
N ASP A 137 -6.54 -25.21 19.79
CA ASP A 137 -6.69 -26.65 19.54
C ASP A 137 -5.49 -27.27 18.77
N GLU A 138 -4.53 -26.47 18.31
CA GLU A 138 -3.35 -26.98 17.62
C GLU A 138 -2.32 -27.57 18.62
N GLU A 139 -1.53 -28.51 18.14
CA GLU A 139 -0.42 -29.10 18.91
C GLU A 139 0.63 -28.02 19.27
N HIS A 140 1.06 -28.00 20.53
CA HIS A 140 1.97 -27.00 21.10
C HIS A 140 1.37 -25.58 21.23
N ALA A 141 0.08 -25.39 21.06
CA ALA A 141 -0.59 -24.13 21.38
C ALA A 141 -0.54 -23.88 22.91
N SER A 142 -0.34 -22.63 23.30
CA SER A 142 -0.33 -22.24 24.72
C SER A 142 -0.93 -20.85 24.87
N PHE A 143 -2.08 -20.79 25.54
CA PHE A 143 -2.71 -19.50 25.88
C PHE A 143 -1.80 -18.66 26.78
N ASP A 144 -1.25 -19.24 27.86
CA ASP A 144 -0.47 -18.49 28.84
C ASP A 144 0.79 -17.88 28.23
N LYS A 145 1.52 -18.63 27.42
CA LYS A 145 2.71 -18.10 26.73
C LYS A 145 2.36 -16.98 25.76
N THR A 146 1.33 -17.17 24.95
CA THR A 146 0.88 -16.16 23.97
C THR A 146 0.32 -14.91 24.66
N TYR A 147 -0.42 -15.08 25.74
CA TYR A 147 -0.89 -13.95 26.54
C TYR A 147 0.26 -13.18 27.18
N GLN A 148 1.23 -13.87 27.78
CA GLN A 148 2.42 -13.23 28.34
C GLN A 148 3.20 -12.46 27.28
N ASP A 149 3.38 -13.06 26.10
CA ASP A 149 4.02 -12.42 24.96
C ASP A 149 3.29 -11.14 24.51
N LEU A 150 1.95 -11.17 24.41
CA LEU A 150 1.13 -9.99 24.14
C LEU A 150 1.32 -8.90 25.21
N ARG A 151 1.36 -9.28 26.48
CA ARG A 151 1.52 -8.35 27.59
C ARG A 151 2.91 -7.71 27.64
N ASP A 152 3.95 -8.50 27.35
CA ASP A 152 5.33 -8.03 27.30
C ASP A 152 5.56 -7.02 26.18
N HIS A 153 4.92 -7.24 25.01
CA HIS A 153 5.03 -6.35 23.86
C HIS A 153 4.13 -5.11 23.96
N PHE A 154 2.90 -5.26 24.47
CA PHE A 154 1.85 -4.25 24.35
C PHE A 154 1.37 -3.66 25.69
N GLY A 155 1.91 -4.15 26.78
CA GLY A 155 1.74 -3.57 28.10
C GLY A 155 0.49 -4.01 28.86
N LYS A 156 0.26 -3.35 29.98
CA LYS A 156 -0.73 -3.74 30.99
C LYS A 156 -2.19 -3.54 30.59
N THR A 157 -2.46 -2.80 29.52
CA THR A 157 -3.82 -2.61 29.00
C THR A 157 -4.41 -3.86 28.36
N VAL A 158 -3.55 -4.85 28.03
CA VAL A 158 -3.93 -6.15 27.48
C VAL A 158 -4.27 -7.09 28.62
N ILE A 159 -5.56 -7.41 28.81
CA ILE A 159 -6.06 -8.15 29.96
C ILE A 159 -6.94 -9.32 29.51
N PRO A 160 -6.76 -10.56 30.04
CA PRO A 160 -7.61 -11.69 29.66
C PRO A 160 -9.01 -11.56 30.26
N PHE A 161 -10.01 -11.80 29.44
CA PHE A 161 -11.41 -11.87 29.84
C PHE A 161 -11.93 -13.31 29.82
N GLU A 162 -11.22 -14.18 29.17
CA GLU A 162 -11.42 -15.63 29.19
C GLU A 162 -10.09 -16.35 29.30
N VAL A 163 -10.10 -17.47 30.04
CA VAL A 163 -8.98 -18.43 30.08
C VAL A 163 -9.49 -19.80 29.70
N PRO A 164 -8.72 -20.60 28.92
CA PRO A 164 -9.13 -21.94 28.52
C PRO A 164 -9.10 -22.93 29.69
N ILE A 165 -10.03 -23.90 29.68
CA ILE A 165 -10.03 -25.06 30.58
C ILE A 165 -9.35 -26.20 29.83
N MET A 166 -8.27 -26.73 30.39
CA MET A 166 -7.48 -27.81 29.80
C MET A 166 -7.79 -29.15 30.49
N GLU A 167 -8.01 -30.19 29.69
CA GLU A 167 -7.98 -31.59 30.15
C GLU A 167 -6.86 -32.34 29.37
N GLY A 168 -5.72 -32.51 30.00
CA GLY A 168 -4.48 -32.90 29.33
C GLY A 168 -4.07 -31.84 28.30
N ASP A 169 -3.91 -32.23 27.05
CA ASP A 169 -3.55 -31.32 25.94
C ASP A 169 -4.78 -30.78 25.17
N LYS A 170 -5.99 -31.05 25.65
CA LYS A 170 -7.22 -30.61 24.98
C LYS A 170 -7.89 -29.46 25.70
N VAL A 171 -8.32 -28.47 24.95
CA VAL A 171 -9.18 -27.41 25.46
C VAL A 171 -10.64 -27.91 25.47
N VAL A 172 -11.26 -27.99 26.64
CA VAL A 172 -12.61 -28.52 26.84
C VAL A 172 -13.65 -27.46 27.17
N GLY A 173 -13.20 -26.23 27.44
CA GLY A 173 -14.07 -25.11 27.81
C GLY A 173 -13.28 -23.85 28.06
N SER A 174 -13.95 -22.84 28.61
CA SER A 174 -13.34 -21.59 29.08
C SER A 174 -13.98 -21.06 30.35
N VAL A 175 -13.22 -20.32 31.13
CA VAL A 175 -13.73 -19.55 32.28
C VAL A 175 -13.84 -18.09 31.87
N ASN A 176 -15.02 -17.51 32.02
CA ASN A 176 -15.21 -16.08 31.90
C ASN A 176 -14.82 -15.39 33.21
N ILE A 177 -13.84 -14.54 33.15
CA ILE A 177 -13.23 -13.88 34.32
C ILE A 177 -14.24 -12.94 35.00
N LEU A 178 -14.97 -12.14 34.24
CA LEU A 178 -15.94 -11.19 34.78
C LEU A 178 -17.08 -11.86 35.53
N ARG A 179 -17.59 -12.99 35.03
CA ARG A 179 -18.69 -13.73 35.63
C ARG A 179 -18.24 -14.75 36.64
N ARG A 180 -16.93 -15.06 36.70
CA ARG A 180 -16.34 -16.11 37.55
C ARG A 180 -17.08 -17.44 37.39
N LYS A 181 -17.34 -17.83 36.15
CA LYS A 181 -18.04 -19.06 35.79
C LYS A 181 -17.35 -19.76 34.62
N ALA A 182 -17.43 -21.09 34.64
CA ALA A 182 -16.89 -21.95 33.61
C ALA A 182 -17.97 -22.40 32.62
N TRP A 183 -17.64 -22.45 31.34
CA TRP A 183 -18.47 -23.03 30.30
C TRP A 183 -17.67 -24.12 29.56
N TYR A 184 -18.28 -25.26 29.42
CA TYR A 184 -17.69 -26.38 28.71
C TYR A 184 -18.27 -26.47 27.28
N TYR A 185 -17.49 -26.91 26.32
CA TYR A 185 -17.90 -26.91 24.92
C TYR A 185 -18.92 -28.00 24.59
N ASP A 186 -19.05 -29.04 25.43
CA ASP A 186 -20.09 -30.07 25.36
C ASP A 186 -21.46 -29.59 25.89
N ASP A 187 -21.47 -28.65 26.86
CA ASP A 187 -22.65 -27.98 27.39
C ASP A 187 -22.43 -26.47 27.49
N ARG A 188 -22.74 -25.77 26.42
CA ARG A 188 -22.54 -24.31 26.31
C ARG A 188 -23.60 -23.48 27.06
N THR A 189 -24.65 -24.13 27.53
CA THR A 189 -25.82 -23.44 28.11
C THR A 189 -25.74 -23.30 29.63
N THR A 190 -25.12 -24.25 30.32
CA THR A 190 -25.11 -24.31 31.78
C THR A 190 -23.76 -23.87 32.34
N PRO A 191 -23.69 -22.70 33.00
CA PRO A 191 -22.46 -22.28 33.66
C PRO A 191 -22.16 -23.16 34.88
N LYS A 192 -20.88 -23.55 35.03
CA LYS A 192 -20.38 -24.32 36.16
C LYS A 192 -19.46 -23.46 37.03
N GLU A 193 -19.12 -23.96 38.22
CA GLU A 193 -18.13 -23.31 39.09
C GLU A 193 -16.75 -23.36 38.44
N VAL A 194 -15.91 -22.39 38.78
CA VAL A 194 -14.52 -22.32 38.32
C VAL A 194 -13.76 -23.56 38.80
N PRO A 195 -13.03 -24.26 37.93
CA PRO A 195 -12.17 -25.36 38.36
C PRO A 195 -11.17 -24.89 39.41
N PRO A 196 -10.94 -25.65 40.49
CA PRO A 196 -10.03 -25.24 41.58
C PRO A 196 -8.61 -24.87 41.11
N ALA A 197 -8.14 -25.52 40.06
CA ALA A 197 -6.82 -25.24 39.48
C ALA A 197 -6.72 -23.85 38.81
N LEU A 198 -7.84 -23.23 38.46
CA LEU A 198 -7.89 -21.91 37.82
C LEU A 198 -8.37 -20.80 38.78
N SER A 199 -8.77 -21.13 40.01
CA SER A 199 -9.36 -20.16 40.95
C SER A 199 -8.42 -18.98 41.23
N ASP A 200 -7.16 -19.22 41.53
CA ASP A 200 -6.18 -18.19 41.85
C ASP A 200 -5.92 -17.23 40.69
N ILE A 201 -5.73 -17.77 39.49
CA ILE A 201 -5.48 -16.97 38.28
C ILE A 201 -6.72 -16.18 37.84
N VAL A 202 -7.91 -16.74 38.04
CA VAL A 202 -9.18 -16.02 37.75
C VAL A 202 -9.36 -14.84 38.69
N GLU A 203 -9.06 -14.96 39.98
CA GLU A 203 -9.12 -13.83 40.94
C GLU A 203 -8.03 -12.79 40.65
N GLU A 204 -6.82 -13.20 40.28
CA GLU A 204 -5.77 -12.29 39.86
C GLU A 204 -6.22 -11.44 38.62
N TYR A 205 -6.71 -12.06 37.59
CA TYR A 205 -7.16 -11.37 36.38
C TYR A 205 -8.39 -10.52 36.62
N TYR A 206 -9.33 -10.99 37.48
CA TYR A 206 -10.47 -10.18 37.90
C TYR A 206 -10.03 -8.90 38.60
N SER A 207 -9.04 -8.99 39.49
CA SER A 207 -8.49 -7.82 40.20
C SER A 207 -7.85 -6.83 39.19
N GLN A 208 -7.15 -7.32 38.18
CA GLN A 208 -6.59 -6.47 37.12
C GLN A 208 -7.69 -5.76 36.29
N ILE A 209 -8.78 -6.46 35.96
CA ILE A 209 -9.93 -5.85 35.29
C ILE A 209 -10.59 -4.80 36.18
N ALA A 210 -10.79 -5.10 37.48
CA ALA A 210 -11.41 -4.18 38.43
C ALA A 210 -10.57 -2.89 38.61
N GLU A 211 -9.24 -3.02 38.71
CA GLU A 211 -8.31 -1.88 38.74
C GLU A 211 -8.43 -1.05 37.45
N ALA A 212 -8.43 -1.71 36.27
CA ALA A 212 -8.56 -1.01 35.02
C ALA A 212 -9.91 -0.31 34.84
N ILE A 213 -11.00 -0.90 35.33
CA ILE A 213 -12.33 -0.28 35.37
C ILE A 213 -12.32 0.95 36.28
N ALA A 214 -11.72 0.85 37.47
CA ALA A 214 -11.60 1.96 38.41
C ALA A 214 -10.92 3.19 37.79
N MET A 215 -9.93 2.98 36.93
CA MET A 215 -9.19 4.06 36.26
C MET A 215 -9.99 4.79 35.17
N THR A 216 -11.18 4.33 34.80
CA THR A 216 -11.98 4.91 33.70
C THR A 216 -12.91 6.06 34.15
N ASP A 217 -13.19 6.20 35.44
CA ASP A 217 -14.19 7.16 35.99
C ASP A 217 -13.84 7.48 37.42
N ASP A 218 -13.92 8.73 37.83
CA ASP A 218 -13.54 9.19 39.20
C ASP A 218 -14.41 8.54 40.30
N ASP A 219 -15.71 8.36 40.07
CA ASP A 219 -16.63 7.70 41.00
C ASP A 219 -16.27 6.23 41.22
N LEU A 220 -15.90 5.55 40.12
CA LEU A 220 -15.45 4.14 40.16
C LEU A 220 -14.11 4.03 40.91
N MET A 221 -13.23 5.00 40.73
CA MET A 221 -11.94 5.05 41.42
C MET A 221 -12.12 5.22 42.94
N GLU A 222 -12.99 6.13 43.36
CA GLU A 222 -13.27 6.33 44.80
C GLU A 222 -13.87 5.06 45.43
N LYS A 223 -14.80 4.41 44.73
CA LYS A 223 -15.42 3.16 45.15
C LYS A 223 -14.40 2.01 45.29
N PHE A 224 -13.50 1.90 44.33
CA PHE A 224 -12.44 0.89 44.36
C PHE A 224 -11.50 1.06 45.56
N PHE A 225 -11.06 2.29 45.82
CA PHE A 225 -10.17 2.59 46.96
C PHE A 225 -10.85 2.48 48.32
N SER A 226 -12.18 2.64 48.41
CA SER A 226 -12.96 2.37 49.62
C SER A 226 -13.16 0.88 49.90
N GLY A 227 -12.78 0.00 48.96
CA GLY A 227 -12.91 -1.45 49.10
C GLY A 227 -14.33 -1.97 48.77
N GLU A 228 -15.16 -1.15 48.15
CA GLU A 228 -16.50 -1.55 47.73
C GLU A 228 -16.46 -2.30 46.39
N SER A 229 -17.35 -3.27 46.20
CA SER A 229 -17.47 -4.00 44.94
C SER A 229 -18.30 -3.22 43.91
N PHE A 230 -17.94 -3.30 42.64
CA PHE A 230 -18.74 -2.78 41.53
C PHE A 230 -20.02 -3.61 41.29
N ASP A 231 -21.11 -2.95 40.98
CA ASP A 231 -22.29 -3.62 40.47
C ASP A 231 -22.16 -3.91 38.96
N GLU A 232 -23.09 -4.70 38.40
CA GLU A 232 -23.03 -5.11 36.98
C GLU A 232 -23.11 -3.91 35.97
N ASN A 233 -23.82 -2.83 36.35
CA ASN A 233 -23.95 -1.65 35.50
C ASN A 233 -22.66 -0.81 35.54
N GLU A 234 -22.02 -0.70 36.69
CA GLU A 234 -20.75 -0.05 36.88
C GLU A 234 -19.63 -0.77 36.10
N VAL A 235 -19.59 -2.09 36.21
CA VAL A 235 -18.66 -2.92 35.40
C VAL A 235 -18.90 -2.69 33.90
N ALA A 236 -20.15 -2.76 33.44
CA ALA A 236 -20.47 -2.55 32.04
C ALA A 236 -20.12 -1.13 31.55
N LYS A 237 -20.38 -0.09 32.37
CA LYS A 237 -20.00 1.30 32.10
C LYS A 237 -18.49 1.44 31.97
N GLY A 238 -17.74 1.00 32.97
CA GLY A 238 -16.29 1.13 33.01
C GLY A 238 -15.62 0.37 31.86
N LEU A 239 -16.09 -0.85 31.55
CA LEU A 239 -15.59 -1.61 30.40
C LEU A 239 -15.84 -0.92 29.06
N ARG A 240 -17.02 -0.36 28.83
CA ARG A 240 -17.32 0.39 27.61
C ARG A 240 -16.41 1.59 27.44
N ILE A 241 -16.19 2.36 28.51
CA ILE A 241 -15.29 3.50 28.49
C ILE A 241 -13.84 3.05 28.25
N GLY A 242 -13.35 2.08 29.02
CA GLY A 242 -11.99 1.59 28.92
C GLY A 242 -11.66 0.95 27.58
N VAL A 243 -12.58 0.16 27.02
CA VAL A 243 -12.39 -0.43 25.67
C VAL A 243 -12.41 0.64 24.59
N ARG A 244 -13.34 1.59 24.66
CA ARG A 244 -13.44 2.70 23.69
C ARG A 244 -12.18 3.57 23.68
N ASN A 245 -11.64 3.88 24.84
CA ASN A 245 -10.46 4.73 24.97
C ASN A 245 -9.14 3.96 24.70
N GLY A 246 -9.19 2.61 24.72
CA GLY A 246 -8.01 1.76 24.60
C GLY A 246 -7.24 1.57 25.91
N ASP A 247 -7.84 1.91 27.05
CA ASP A 247 -7.29 1.67 28.40
C ASP A 247 -7.45 0.19 28.81
N ILE A 248 -8.45 -0.47 28.24
CA ILE A 248 -8.72 -1.90 28.40
C ILE A 248 -8.78 -2.54 27.03
N ARG A 249 -7.93 -3.54 26.80
CA ARG A 249 -7.90 -4.36 25.57
C ARG A 249 -8.13 -5.82 25.94
N PRO A 250 -9.38 -6.29 25.83
CA PRO A 250 -9.74 -7.65 26.20
C PRO A 250 -9.02 -8.70 25.37
N VAL A 251 -8.57 -9.78 26.04
CA VAL A 251 -8.05 -10.98 25.36
C VAL A 251 -9.04 -12.11 25.52
N TYR A 252 -9.41 -12.71 24.39
CA TYR A 252 -10.25 -13.89 24.29
C TYR A 252 -9.48 -15.01 23.60
N CYS A 253 -9.96 -16.24 23.75
CA CYS A 253 -9.35 -17.36 23.09
C CYS A 253 -10.39 -18.30 22.49
N GLY A 254 -9.95 -19.05 21.49
CA GLY A 254 -10.80 -20.05 20.84
C GLY A 254 -10.15 -20.74 19.66
N SER A 255 -10.95 -21.51 18.96
CA SER A 255 -10.58 -22.11 17.69
C SER A 255 -11.64 -21.80 16.64
N ALA A 256 -11.24 -21.08 15.62
CA ALA A 256 -12.13 -20.79 14.48
C ALA A 256 -12.56 -22.08 13.75
N VAL A 257 -11.68 -23.04 13.60
CA VAL A 257 -11.96 -24.33 12.92
C VAL A 257 -12.92 -25.19 13.73
N GLN A 258 -12.84 -25.12 15.05
CA GLN A 258 -13.76 -25.85 15.98
C GLN A 258 -15.02 -25.02 16.31
N CYS A 259 -15.11 -23.77 15.84
CA CYS A 259 -16.18 -22.80 16.21
C CYS A 259 -16.30 -22.62 17.74
N THR A 260 -15.17 -22.69 18.48
CA THR A 260 -15.14 -22.44 19.93
C THR A 260 -14.69 -21.01 20.22
N GLY A 261 -15.26 -20.37 21.26
CA GLY A 261 -15.00 -18.98 21.62
C GLY A 261 -15.73 -17.94 20.75
N ILE A 262 -16.32 -18.31 19.61
CA ILE A 262 -16.96 -17.39 18.65
C ILE A 262 -18.19 -16.70 19.22
N GLU A 263 -19.06 -17.43 19.93
CA GLU A 263 -20.25 -16.85 20.57
C GLU A 263 -19.86 -15.73 21.53
N ARG A 264 -18.84 -16.00 22.38
CA ARG A 264 -18.34 -15.04 23.36
C ARG A 264 -17.73 -13.82 22.70
N LEU A 265 -16.99 -14.02 21.63
CA LEU A 265 -16.43 -12.94 20.82
C LEU A 265 -17.53 -12.03 20.25
N LEU A 266 -18.62 -12.61 19.70
CA LEU A 266 -19.75 -11.85 19.17
C LEU A 266 -20.50 -11.09 20.26
N ASP A 267 -20.70 -11.70 21.43
CA ASP A 267 -21.33 -11.04 22.58
C ASP A 267 -20.47 -9.87 23.07
N LEU A 268 -19.16 -10.03 23.19
CA LEU A 268 -18.25 -8.99 23.60
C LEU A 268 -18.22 -7.81 22.61
N ILE A 269 -18.17 -8.09 21.32
CA ILE A 269 -18.26 -7.06 20.29
C ILE A 269 -19.55 -6.27 20.44
N ARG A 270 -20.67 -6.95 20.66
CA ARG A 270 -21.97 -6.30 20.86
C ARG A 270 -22.03 -5.47 22.15
N GLU A 271 -21.46 -5.96 23.24
CA GLU A 271 -21.58 -5.35 24.56
C GLU A 271 -20.59 -4.19 24.80
N TYR A 272 -19.36 -4.30 24.31
CA TYR A 272 -18.29 -3.38 24.69
C TYR A 272 -17.73 -2.55 23.53
N PHE A 273 -17.83 -3.00 22.29
CA PHE A 273 -17.41 -2.16 21.18
C PHE A 273 -18.40 -1.03 20.90
N PRO A 274 -17.90 0.18 20.62
CA PRO A 274 -18.77 1.31 20.32
C PRO A 274 -19.57 1.08 19.04
N THR A 275 -20.76 1.61 19.00
CA THR A 275 -21.57 1.72 17.78
C THR A 275 -21.06 2.88 16.93
N TYR A 276 -21.44 2.93 15.66
CA TYR A 276 -21.05 4.04 14.82
C TYR A 276 -21.61 5.39 15.29
N ALA A 277 -22.84 5.40 15.83
CA ALA A 277 -23.48 6.60 16.41
C ALA A 277 -22.69 7.20 17.58
N GLU A 278 -21.98 6.37 18.35
CA GLU A 278 -21.16 6.84 19.49
C GLU A 278 -19.93 7.65 19.12
N LYS A 279 -19.57 7.72 17.81
CA LYS A 279 -18.58 8.69 17.32
C LYS A 279 -19.05 10.14 17.47
N GLY A 280 -20.34 10.37 17.42
CA GLY A 280 -20.96 11.69 17.59
C GLY A 280 -20.68 12.61 16.40
N LEU A 281 -19.52 13.23 16.38
CA LEU A 281 -19.08 14.15 15.33
C LEU A 281 -17.86 13.60 14.59
N ILE A 282 -17.84 13.79 13.28
CA ILE A 282 -16.69 13.48 12.42
C ILE A 282 -16.30 14.73 11.63
N GLU A 283 -15.00 14.93 11.48
CA GLU A 283 -14.45 16.05 10.74
C GLU A 283 -14.47 15.76 9.22
N ALA A 284 -14.90 16.76 8.47
CA ALA A 284 -14.83 16.82 7.02
C ALA A 284 -14.35 18.21 6.59
N GLN A 285 -14.19 18.45 5.31
CA GLN A 285 -13.88 19.77 4.75
C GLN A 285 -14.94 20.15 3.73
N ASP A 286 -15.27 21.42 3.64
CA ASP A 286 -16.04 21.94 2.52
C ASP A 286 -15.17 21.97 1.24
N PRO A 287 -15.74 22.21 0.05
CA PRO A 287 -14.95 22.32 -1.19
C PRO A 287 -13.90 23.44 -1.20
N GLN A 288 -13.95 24.36 -0.25
CA GLN A 288 -12.97 25.44 -0.05
C GLN A 288 -11.85 25.06 0.93
N GLY A 289 -11.93 23.86 1.54
CA GLY A 289 -10.95 23.36 2.50
C GLY A 289 -11.18 23.79 3.95
N ASN A 290 -12.33 24.43 4.26
CA ASN A 290 -12.65 24.77 5.64
C ASN A 290 -13.18 23.54 6.40
N PRO A 291 -12.80 23.34 7.69
CA PRO A 291 -13.29 22.24 8.49
C PRO A 291 -14.80 22.35 8.74
N VAL A 292 -15.48 21.23 8.59
CA VAL A 292 -16.93 21.07 8.85
C VAL A 292 -17.13 19.86 9.74
N MET A 293 -17.90 20.01 10.81
CA MET A 293 -18.28 18.90 11.68
C MET A 293 -19.61 18.31 11.18
N MET A 294 -19.63 16.98 11.00
CA MET A 294 -20.80 16.23 10.53
C MET A 294 -21.27 15.28 11.63
N GLU A 295 -22.58 15.21 11.89
CA GLU A 295 -23.15 14.30 12.86
C GLU A 295 -23.30 12.89 12.31
N THR A 296 -22.92 11.88 13.10
CA THR A 296 -23.01 10.46 12.71
C THR A 296 -24.39 9.87 12.96
N ASN A 297 -25.41 10.46 12.33
CA ASN A 297 -26.81 10.01 12.42
C ASN A 297 -27.53 10.08 11.06
N GLU A 298 -28.73 9.51 11.02
CA GLU A 298 -29.54 9.39 9.80
C GLU A 298 -30.22 10.68 9.37
N GLN A 299 -30.31 11.69 10.26
CA GLN A 299 -30.95 13.00 10.01
C GLN A 299 -29.99 13.99 9.36
N GLU A 300 -28.69 13.73 9.45
CA GLU A 300 -27.69 14.56 8.80
C GLU A 300 -27.76 14.43 7.26
N ALA A 301 -27.19 15.39 6.55
CA ALA A 301 -27.05 15.32 5.10
C ALA A 301 -26.24 14.08 4.69
N PHE A 302 -26.69 13.39 3.64
CA PHE A 302 -25.96 12.21 3.16
C PHE A 302 -24.55 12.53 2.72
N SER A 303 -23.61 11.72 3.20
CA SER A 303 -22.25 11.64 2.69
C SER A 303 -21.69 10.23 2.83
N ALA A 304 -20.87 9.82 1.87
CA ALA A 304 -20.19 8.52 1.86
C ALA A 304 -18.82 8.64 1.23
N GLN A 305 -17.87 7.84 1.70
CA GLN A 305 -16.53 7.75 1.10
C GLN A 305 -16.34 6.40 0.43
N VAL A 306 -15.81 6.43 -0.79
CA VAL A 306 -15.42 5.23 -1.54
C VAL A 306 -14.04 4.80 -1.07
N PHE A 307 -13.93 3.61 -0.49
CA PHE A 307 -12.69 3.11 0.05
C PHE A 307 -12.04 2.03 -0.82
N LYS A 308 -12.80 1.44 -1.74
CA LYS A 308 -12.30 0.41 -2.66
C LYS A 308 -13.09 0.38 -3.96
N THR A 309 -12.39 0.16 -5.05
CA THR A 309 -12.97 -0.07 -6.38
C THR A 309 -12.65 -1.49 -6.85
N ILE A 310 -13.62 -2.18 -7.41
CA ILE A 310 -13.46 -3.51 -8.03
C ILE A 310 -13.91 -3.37 -9.49
N VAL A 311 -13.12 -3.89 -10.42
CA VAL A 311 -13.47 -3.93 -11.84
C VAL A 311 -13.86 -5.35 -12.25
N ASP A 312 -15.17 -5.59 -12.28
CA ASP A 312 -15.73 -6.86 -12.72
C ASP A 312 -15.92 -6.89 -14.25
N PRO A 313 -15.53 -7.96 -14.95
CA PRO A 313 -15.65 -8.04 -16.41
C PRO A 313 -17.08 -7.96 -16.93
N PHE A 314 -18.07 -8.35 -16.12
CA PHE A 314 -19.49 -8.44 -16.51
C PHE A 314 -20.32 -7.27 -15.98
N VAL A 315 -20.12 -6.92 -14.71
CA VAL A 315 -20.88 -5.85 -14.03
C VAL A 315 -20.27 -4.48 -14.31
N GLY A 316 -18.97 -4.43 -14.58
CA GLY A 316 -18.18 -3.21 -14.71
C GLY A 316 -17.64 -2.74 -13.36
N LYS A 317 -17.58 -1.44 -13.16
CA LYS A 317 -17.04 -0.83 -11.95
C LYS A 317 -18.00 -0.98 -10.78
N ILE A 318 -17.50 -1.51 -9.67
CA ILE A 318 -18.19 -1.66 -8.38
C ILE A 318 -17.44 -0.81 -7.38
N SER A 319 -18.10 0.19 -6.82
CA SER A 319 -17.51 1.07 -5.80
C SER A 319 -18.00 0.65 -4.42
N LEU A 320 -17.09 0.17 -3.57
CA LEU A 320 -17.35 -0.12 -2.17
C LEU A 320 -17.22 1.18 -1.37
N LEU A 321 -18.23 1.49 -0.58
CA LEU A 321 -18.29 2.72 0.18
C LEU A 321 -18.85 2.52 1.59
N LYS A 322 -18.50 3.43 2.48
CA LYS A 322 -19.10 3.57 3.81
C LYS A 322 -19.96 4.81 3.85
N VAL A 323 -21.20 4.67 4.28
CA VAL A 323 -22.09 5.80 4.56
C VAL A 323 -21.62 6.45 5.86
N LEU A 324 -21.13 7.68 5.79
CA LEU A 324 -20.57 8.37 6.94
C LEU A 324 -21.63 9.18 7.69
N THR A 325 -22.57 9.76 6.95
CA THR A 325 -23.71 10.52 7.53
C THR A 325 -24.97 10.34 6.67
N GLY A 326 -26.12 10.48 7.27
CA GLY A 326 -27.41 10.44 6.56
C GLY A 326 -27.80 9.07 6.02
N VAL A 327 -28.58 9.04 4.98
CA VAL A 327 -29.13 7.81 4.37
C VAL A 327 -28.86 7.80 2.87
N MET A 328 -28.26 6.74 2.38
CA MET A 328 -28.10 6.45 0.96
C MET A 328 -29.32 5.69 0.44
N SER A 329 -29.94 6.17 -0.62
CA SER A 329 -31.14 5.54 -1.21
C SER A 329 -30.91 5.21 -2.69
N THR A 330 -31.51 4.12 -3.17
CA THR A 330 -31.56 3.76 -4.58
C THR A 330 -32.19 4.87 -5.41
N ASP A 331 -31.73 5.05 -6.64
CA ASP A 331 -32.12 6.09 -7.59
C ASP A 331 -31.83 7.54 -7.17
N ALA A 332 -31.19 7.76 -6.02
CA ALA A 332 -30.76 9.10 -5.61
C ALA A 332 -29.68 9.66 -6.54
N GLN A 333 -29.73 10.99 -6.72
CA GLN A 333 -28.64 11.72 -7.36
C GLN A 333 -27.73 12.34 -6.29
N VAL A 334 -26.45 12.07 -6.40
CA VAL A 334 -25.42 12.53 -5.47
C VAL A 334 -24.30 13.24 -6.23
N LEU A 335 -23.60 14.11 -5.55
CA LEU A 335 -22.45 14.81 -6.10
C LEU A 335 -21.17 14.04 -5.73
N ASN A 336 -20.34 13.70 -6.71
CA ASN A 336 -18.93 13.40 -6.49
C ASN A 336 -18.23 14.75 -6.29
N VAL A 337 -17.82 15.04 -5.06
CA VAL A 337 -17.39 16.38 -4.66
C VAL A 337 -16.02 16.72 -5.25
N GLN A 338 -15.08 15.77 -5.29
CA GLN A 338 -13.74 16.00 -5.82
C GLN A 338 -13.74 16.30 -7.32
N LYS A 339 -14.70 15.72 -8.06
CA LYS A 339 -14.76 15.84 -9.53
C LYS A 339 -15.85 16.79 -10.00
N ASP A 340 -16.65 17.33 -9.09
CA ASP A 340 -17.81 18.18 -9.37
C ASP A 340 -18.76 17.57 -10.42
N LYS A 341 -19.07 16.25 -10.24
CA LYS A 341 -19.94 15.51 -11.16
C LYS A 341 -21.11 14.87 -10.43
N MET A 342 -22.28 14.97 -11.03
CA MET A 342 -23.46 14.26 -10.54
C MET A 342 -23.41 12.78 -10.92
N GLU A 343 -23.66 11.93 -9.94
CA GLU A 343 -23.75 10.47 -10.09
C GLU A 343 -25.15 10.01 -9.71
N LYS A 344 -25.65 8.98 -10.40
CA LYS A 344 -26.90 8.31 -10.05
C LYS A 344 -26.62 6.97 -9.37
N LEU A 345 -27.17 6.78 -8.17
CA LEU A 345 -27.08 5.52 -7.41
C LEU A 345 -28.13 4.54 -7.92
N ASN A 346 -27.83 3.80 -9.00
CA ASN A 346 -28.84 2.93 -9.65
C ASN A 346 -29.29 1.79 -8.75
N GLN A 347 -28.36 0.98 -8.25
CA GLN A 347 -28.64 -0.14 -7.36
C GLN A 347 -27.60 -0.19 -6.26
N ILE A 348 -28.05 -0.38 -5.04
CA ILE A 348 -27.24 -0.48 -3.84
C ILE A 348 -27.19 -1.94 -3.40
N TYR A 349 -26.03 -2.39 -2.96
CA TYR A 349 -25.82 -3.75 -2.48
C TYR A 349 -25.15 -3.77 -1.11
N ILE A 350 -25.56 -4.73 -0.29
CA ILE A 350 -24.73 -5.21 0.81
C ILE A 350 -23.83 -6.31 0.23
N VAL A 351 -22.56 -6.30 0.58
CA VAL A 351 -21.56 -7.25 0.07
C VAL A 351 -21.25 -8.29 1.15
N LYS A 352 -21.26 -9.56 0.78
CA LYS A 352 -20.83 -10.69 1.61
C LYS A 352 -19.85 -11.55 0.78
N GLY A 353 -18.57 -11.29 0.94
CA GLY A 353 -17.56 -11.83 0.02
C GLY A 353 -17.89 -11.44 -1.43
N LYS A 354 -18.06 -12.42 -2.32
CA LYS A 354 -18.47 -12.18 -3.72
C LYS A 354 -20.00 -11.99 -3.92
N HIS A 355 -20.80 -12.27 -2.90
CA HIS A 355 -22.25 -12.18 -3.01
C HIS A 355 -22.73 -10.76 -2.79
N GLN A 356 -23.59 -10.29 -3.69
CA GLN A 356 -24.22 -8.97 -3.65
C GLN A 356 -25.70 -9.13 -3.34
N ILE A 357 -26.14 -8.54 -2.24
CA ILE A 357 -27.52 -8.56 -1.79
C ILE A 357 -28.13 -7.18 -2.06
N ALA A 358 -29.07 -7.09 -2.99
CA ALA A 358 -29.70 -5.82 -3.34
C ALA A 358 -30.54 -5.28 -2.17
N VAL A 359 -30.37 -3.98 -1.88
CA VAL A 359 -31.11 -3.26 -0.85
C VAL A 359 -31.59 -1.91 -1.38
N GLY A 360 -32.63 -1.37 -0.79
CA GLY A 360 -33.19 -0.07 -1.17
C GLY A 360 -32.45 1.11 -0.53
N LYS A 361 -31.85 0.89 0.64
CA LYS A 361 -31.18 1.92 1.45
C LYS A 361 -30.01 1.36 2.19
N LEU A 362 -29.05 2.24 2.51
CA LEU A 362 -28.01 2.04 3.51
C LEU A 362 -28.00 3.23 4.46
N PHE A 363 -27.84 2.97 5.73
CA PHE A 363 -27.88 3.97 6.79
C PHE A 363 -26.48 4.36 7.25
N THR A 364 -26.41 5.43 8.01
CA THR A 364 -25.18 5.94 8.62
C THR A 364 -24.38 4.82 9.30
N GLY A 365 -23.08 4.78 9.03
CA GLY A 365 -22.15 3.78 9.55
C GLY A 365 -22.09 2.49 8.75
N ASP A 366 -23.04 2.21 7.88
CA ASP A 366 -23.09 0.95 7.14
C ASP A 366 -22.16 0.95 5.91
N ILE A 367 -21.78 -0.25 5.50
CA ILE A 367 -20.89 -0.49 4.36
C ILE A 367 -21.68 -1.18 3.25
N GLY A 368 -21.52 -0.71 2.02
CA GLY A 368 -22.13 -1.32 0.87
C GLY A 368 -21.42 -1.03 -0.43
N ALA A 369 -22.08 -1.38 -1.53
CA ALA A 369 -21.52 -1.20 -2.87
C ALA A 369 -22.53 -0.54 -3.80
N VAL A 370 -22.03 0.23 -4.73
CA VAL A 370 -22.78 0.79 -5.86
C VAL A 370 -22.10 0.39 -7.16
N VAL A 371 -22.86 0.04 -8.17
CA VAL A 371 -22.36 -0.37 -9.47
C VAL A 371 -22.51 0.73 -10.51
N LYS A 372 -21.59 0.74 -11.50
CA LYS A 372 -21.66 1.57 -12.71
C LYS A 372 -21.63 3.08 -12.45
N LEU A 373 -20.97 3.53 -11.39
CA LEU A 373 -20.62 4.93 -11.24
C LEU A 373 -19.62 5.32 -12.34
N GLN A 374 -19.84 6.46 -13.00
CA GLN A 374 -19.09 6.81 -14.22
C GLN A 374 -17.79 7.53 -13.92
N SER A 375 -17.80 8.37 -12.91
CA SER A 375 -16.69 9.29 -12.61
C SER A 375 -16.09 9.08 -11.21
N THR A 376 -16.55 8.07 -10.47
CA THR A 376 -16.18 7.88 -9.07
C THR A 376 -15.06 6.86 -8.94
N ASP A 377 -14.02 7.20 -8.20
CA ASP A 377 -12.86 6.37 -7.91
C ASP A 377 -12.66 6.18 -6.40
N THR A 378 -11.70 5.35 -6.02
CA THR A 378 -11.29 5.20 -4.62
C THR A 378 -10.83 6.55 -4.05
N ASN A 379 -11.18 6.86 -2.81
CA ASN A 379 -11.02 8.13 -2.11
C ASN A 379 -12.04 9.23 -2.46
N ASP A 380 -12.86 9.07 -3.48
CA ASP A 380 -13.89 10.06 -3.77
C ASP A 380 -14.98 10.07 -2.68
N THR A 381 -15.50 11.25 -2.40
CA THR A 381 -16.64 11.47 -1.52
C THR A 381 -17.90 11.73 -2.35
N LEU A 382 -18.94 10.98 -2.05
CA LEU A 382 -20.29 11.19 -2.57
C LEU A 382 -21.11 11.91 -1.50
N ALA A 383 -21.71 13.04 -1.83
CA ALA A 383 -22.49 13.84 -0.89
C ALA A 383 -23.74 14.45 -1.53
N THR A 384 -24.66 14.96 -0.72
CA THR A 384 -25.76 15.77 -1.23
C THR A 384 -25.23 17.09 -1.79
N ARG A 385 -25.78 17.54 -2.92
CA ARG A 385 -25.37 18.81 -3.53
C ARG A 385 -25.60 20.02 -2.63
N ALA A 386 -26.55 19.94 -1.71
CA ALA A 386 -26.88 21.05 -0.79
C ALA A 386 -25.83 21.23 0.32
N LYS A 387 -25.10 20.17 0.70
CA LYS A 387 -24.05 20.18 1.73
C LYS A 387 -22.86 19.34 1.24
N PRO A 388 -22.09 19.85 0.27
CA PRO A 388 -20.94 19.12 -0.24
C PRO A 388 -19.81 19.12 0.79
N VAL A 389 -19.26 17.95 1.05
CA VAL A 389 -18.12 17.75 1.98
C VAL A 389 -17.13 16.76 1.40
N VAL A 390 -15.88 16.88 1.80
CA VAL A 390 -14.79 15.98 1.45
C VAL A 390 -14.16 15.41 2.73
N TYR A 391 -13.93 14.12 2.75
CA TYR A 391 -13.22 13.47 3.85
C TYR A 391 -11.73 13.30 3.54
N PRO A 392 -10.87 13.22 4.57
CA PRO A 392 -9.46 12.95 4.37
C PRO A 392 -9.25 11.68 3.52
N PRO A 393 -8.35 11.71 2.55
CA PRO A 393 -8.08 10.55 1.71
C PRO A 393 -7.44 9.42 2.52
N ILE A 394 -7.70 8.19 2.10
CA ILE A 394 -6.98 7.01 2.59
C ILE A 394 -5.56 7.10 2.06
N GLU A 395 -4.60 7.06 2.97
CA GLU A 395 -3.18 7.05 2.62
C GLU A 395 -2.76 5.63 2.22
N PHE A 396 -2.59 5.43 0.93
CA PHE A 396 -2.05 4.17 0.41
C PHE A 396 -0.53 4.16 0.46
N PRO A 397 0.09 3.00 0.75
CA PRO A 397 1.53 2.89 0.78
C PRO A 397 2.12 3.07 -0.63
N ARG A 398 3.30 3.67 -0.71
CA ARG A 398 4.03 3.80 -1.97
C ARG A 398 4.66 2.47 -2.36
N PRO A 399 4.53 2.03 -3.62
CA PRO A 399 5.15 0.78 -4.07
C PRO A 399 6.68 0.90 -4.08
N MET A 400 7.35 -0.16 -3.63
CA MET A 400 8.80 -0.19 -3.42
C MET A 400 9.56 -0.98 -4.50
N LEU A 401 8.90 -1.91 -5.19
CA LEU A 401 9.53 -2.81 -6.16
C LEU A 401 9.09 -2.46 -7.58
N GLY A 402 10.05 -2.08 -8.44
CA GLY A 402 9.83 -1.82 -9.87
C GLY A 402 10.32 -2.98 -10.73
N VAL A 403 9.53 -3.35 -11.74
CA VAL A 403 9.86 -4.37 -12.75
C VAL A 403 9.53 -3.82 -14.13
N ALA A 404 10.47 -3.88 -15.06
CA ALA A 404 10.21 -3.55 -16.45
C ALA A 404 9.37 -4.66 -17.10
N ILE A 405 8.34 -4.28 -17.84
CA ILE A 405 7.37 -5.20 -18.42
C ILE A 405 7.14 -4.91 -19.90
N TRP A 406 6.95 -5.96 -20.69
CA TRP A 406 6.49 -5.85 -22.08
C TRP A 406 5.64 -7.06 -22.47
N PRO A 407 4.73 -6.89 -23.44
CA PRO A 407 3.92 -7.98 -23.91
C PRO A 407 4.78 -8.93 -24.75
N LYS A 408 4.56 -10.23 -24.60
CA LYS A 408 5.26 -11.25 -25.38
C LYS A 408 5.01 -11.13 -26.89
N THR A 409 3.87 -10.59 -27.26
CA THR A 409 3.52 -10.28 -28.66
C THR A 409 3.16 -8.82 -28.82
N LYS A 410 3.63 -8.19 -29.90
CA LYS A 410 3.33 -6.78 -30.20
C LYS A 410 1.83 -6.50 -30.35
N ALA A 411 1.05 -7.49 -30.73
CA ALA A 411 -0.41 -7.38 -30.86
C ALA A 411 -1.14 -7.23 -29.52
N ASP A 412 -0.48 -7.56 -28.41
CA ASP A 412 -1.06 -7.49 -27.07
C ASP A 412 -0.73 -6.17 -26.32
N GLU A 413 -0.01 -5.23 -26.96
CA GLU A 413 0.42 -3.97 -26.34
C GLU A 413 -0.76 -3.11 -25.87
N ASP A 414 -1.78 -2.93 -26.72
CA ASP A 414 -2.99 -2.19 -26.38
C ASP A 414 -3.80 -2.88 -25.27
N LYS A 415 -3.89 -4.22 -25.33
CA LYS A 415 -4.57 -5.01 -24.30
C LYS A 415 -3.85 -4.92 -22.96
N MET A 416 -2.50 -4.98 -22.97
CA MET A 416 -1.68 -4.80 -21.79
C MET A 416 -1.92 -3.44 -21.15
N SER A 417 -1.85 -2.37 -21.94
CA SER A 417 -2.05 -1.00 -21.48
C SER A 417 -3.44 -0.81 -20.87
N PHE A 418 -4.48 -1.33 -21.51
CA PHE A 418 -5.85 -1.29 -21.01
C PHE A 418 -5.99 -2.07 -19.68
N ALA A 419 -5.44 -3.30 -19.64
CA ALA A 419 -5.53 -4.14 -18.45
C ALA A 419 -4.81 -3.52 -17.25
N LEU A 420 -3.60 -3.00 -17.45
CA LEU A 420 -2.82 -2.33 -16.41
C LEU A 420 -3.52 -1.08 -15.88
N GLN A 421 -4.13 -0.27 -16.76
CA GLN A 421 -4.90 0.89 -16.32
C GLN A 421 -6.06 0.47 -15.41
N ARG A 422 -6.80 -0.59 -15.78
CA ARG A 422 -7.89 -1.14 -14.94
C ARG A 422 -7.39 -1.66 -13.60
N MET A 423 -6.22 -2.26 -13.56
CA MET A 423 -5.62 -2.74 -12.32
C MET A 423 -5.17 -1.58 -11.41
N CYS A 424 -4.67 -0.48 -11.97
CA CYS A 424 -4.38 0.73 -11.21
C CYS A 424 -5.64 1.42 -10.65
N GLU A 425 -6.80 1.28 -11.34
CA GLU A 425 -8.09 1.75 -10.82
C GLU A 425 -8.58 0.90 -9.64
N GLU A 426 -8.27 -0.42 -9.65
CA GLU A 426 -8.60 -1.34 -8.55
C GLU A 426 -7.69 -1.15 -7.34
N ASP A 427 -6.39 -0.98 -7.58
CA ASP A 427 -5.36 -0.96 -6.54
C ASP A 427 -4.48 0.30 -6.63
N PRO A 428 -4.69 1.28 -5.75
CA PRO A 428 -3.88 2.51 -5.71
C PRO A 428 -2.41 2.30 -5.30
N SER A 429 -2.02 1.12 -4.83
CA SER A 429 -0.63 0.76 -4.52
C SER A 429 0.14 0.23 -5.75
N ILE A 430 -0.48 0.22 -6.92
CA ILE A 430 0.16 -0.05 -8.20
C ILE A 430 0.51 1.27 -8.89
N ARG A 431 1.73 1.40 -9.39
CA ARG A 431 2.16 2.54 -10.20
C ARG A 431 2.78 2.07 -11.50
N LEU A 432 2.48 2.79 -12.58
CA LEU A 432 3.05 2.56 -13.89
C LEU A 432 3.85 3.78 -14.32
N ASP A 433 5.10 3.59 -14.69
CA ASP A 433 5.93 4.61 -15.31
C ASP A 433 6.29 4.19 -16.74
N LYS A 434 6.00 5.07 -17.69
CA LYS A 434 6.45 4.92 -19.09
C LYS A 434 7.71 5.73 -19.27
N ASN A 435 8.83 5.05 -19.38
CA ASN A 435 10.10 5.69 -19.62
C ASN A 435 10.28 5.88 -21.14
N THR A 436 10.24 7.13 -21.60
CA THR A 436 10.38 7.47 -23.02
C THR A 436 11.80 7.31 -23.54
N GLU A 437 12.77 7.32 -22.65
CA GLU A 437 14.20 7.22 -23.01
C GLU A 437 14.66 5.76 -23.16
N THR A 438 14.31 4.92 -22.17
CA THR A 438 14.63 3.47 -22.26
C THR A 438 13.59 2.68 -23.04
N HIS A 439 12.48 3.31 -23.44
CA HIS A 439 11.31 2.70 -24.08
C HIS A 439 10.70 1.56 -23.26
N GLU A 440 10.84 1.62 -21.94
CA GLU A 440 10.31 0.63 -21.02
C GLU A 440 9.04 1.11 -20.34
N THR A 441 8.12 0.19 -20.08
CA THR A 441 7.05 0.38 -19.09
C THR A 441 7.47 -0.31 -17.82
N VAL A 442 7.58 0.45 -16.72
CA VAL A 442 7.94 -0.08 -15.41
C VAL A 442 6.69 -0.17 -14.55
N LEU A 443 6.41 -1.39 -14.09
CA LEU A 443 5.36 -1.71 -13.14
C LEU A 443 5.94 -1.68 -11.74
N TYR A 444 5.39 -0.84 -10.87
CA TYR A 444 5.74 -0.79 -9.45
C TYR A 444 4.64 -1.43 -8.61
N GLY A 445 5.05 -2.25 -7.66
CA GLY A 445 4.19 -2.89 -6.66
C GLY A 445 4.85 -2.92 -5.29
N MET A 446 4.11 -3.39 -4.28
CA MET A 446 4.57 -3.43 -2.89
C MET A 446 5.70 -4.45 -2.65
N GLY A 447 5.75 -5.51 -3.45
CA GLY A 447 6.76 -6.56 -3.34
C GLY A 447 6.57 -7.64 -4.40
N VAL A 448 7.39 -8.70 -4.29
CA VAL A 448 7.44 -9.79 -5.29
C VAL A 448 6.09 -10.50 -5.43
N GLN A 449 5.43 -10.81 -4.31
CA GLN A 449 4.12 -11.49 -4.34
C GLN A 449 3.05 -10.62 -4.97
N HIS A 450 3.08 -9.31 -4.73
CA HIS A 450 2.16 -8.38 -5.35
C HIS A 450 2.34 -8.33 -6.88
N ILE A 451 3.58 -8.17 -7.36
CA ILE A 451 3.91 -8.21 -8.79
C ILE A 451 3.45 -9.54 -9.43
N ASP A 452 3.73 -10.67 -8.77
CA ASP A 452 3.32 -11.99 -9.25
C ASP A 452 1.79 -12.12 -9.39
N VAL A 453 1.02 -11.56 -8.47
CA VAL A 453 -0.46 -11.55 -8.56
C VAL A 453 -0.90 -10.71 -9.75
N ILE A 454 -0.31 -9.53 -9.95
CA ILE A 454 -0.61 -8.65 -11.08
C ILE A 454 -0.35 -9.38 -12.42
N LEU A 455 0.82 -9.99 -12.57
CA LEU A 455 1.19 -10.74 -13.78
C LEU A 455 0.28 -11.94 -14.01
N SER A 456 -0.07 -12.66 -12.95
CA SER A 456 -1.01 -13.79 -13.02
C SER A 456 -2.40 -13.35 -13.47
N LYS A 457 -2.90 -12.22 -12.97
CA LYS A 457 -4.19 -11.64 -13.40
C LYS A 457 -4.16 -11.16 -14.85
N LEU A 458 -3.07 -10.54 -15.31
CA LEU A 458 -2.89 -10.18 -16.72
C LEU A 458 -3.05 -11.40 -17.61
N LYS A 459 -2.45 -12.53 -17.22
CA LYS A 459 -2.55 -13.79 -17.98
C LYS A 459 -3.94 -14.43 -17.86
N SER A 460 -4.47 -14.57 -16.64
CA SER A 460 -5.71 -15.32 -16.39
C SER A 460 -6.97 -14.54 -16.81
N LYS A 461 -7.09 -13.28 -16.39
CA LYS A 461 -8.28 -12.42 -16.59
C LYS A 461 -8.26 -11.72 -17.95
N TYR A 462 -7.10 -11.17 -18.35
CA TYR A 462 -6.97 -10.34 -19.57
C TYR A 462 -6.36 -11.08 -20.75
N LYS A 463 -5.87 -12.32 -20.57
CA LYS A 463 -5.27 -13.15 -21.63
C LYS A 463 -4.05 -12.50 -22.30
N VAL A 464 -3.23 -11.79 -21.51
CA VAL A 464 -2.00 -11.15 -21.95
C VAL A 464 -0.81 -11.81 -21.24
N GLU A 465 0.13 -12.32 -22.01
CA GLU A 465 1.40 -12.84 -21.48
C GLU A 465 2.45 -11.73 -21.48
N ILE A 466 3.11 -11.55 -20.32
CA ILE A 466 4.08 -10.50 -20.05
C ILE A 466 5.45 -11.13 -19.83
N GLU A 467 6.48 -10.51 -20.39
CA GLU A 467 7.88 -10.73 -20.05
C GLU A 467 8.35 -9.62 -19.11
N THR A 468 9.28 -9.96 -18.23
CA THR A 468 9.75 -9.05 -17.17
C THR A 468 11.26 -9.04 -17.10
N SER A 469 11.85 -7.88 -16.77
CA SER A 469 13.26 -7.74 -16.41
C SER A 469 13.46 -6.70 -15.31
N GLU A 470 14.68 -6.57 -14.84
CA GLU A 470 15.08 -5.43 -14.02
C GLU A 470 15.00 -4.15 -14.88
N PRO A 471 14.45 -3.03 -14.36
CA PRO A 471 14.40 -1.77 -15.09
C PRO A 471 15.79 -1.26 -15.44
N LYS A 472 15.99 -0.74 -16.63
CA LYS A 472 17.27 -0.16 -17.02
C LYS A 472 17.57 1.10 -16.21
N VAL A 473 18.82 1.21 -15.77
CA VAL A 473 19.33 2.40 -15.10
C VAL A 473 19.64 3.47 -16.15
N GLN A 474 19.15 4.67 -15.93
CA GLN A 474 19.36 5.81 -16.83
C GLN A 474 20.70 6.46 -16.53
N TYR A 475 21.76 5.94 -17.12
CA TYR A 475 23.06 6.62 -17.11
C TYR A 475 23.05 7.86 -18.02
N ARG A 476 24.09 8.68 -17.90
CA ARG A 476 24.39 9.81 -18.81
C ARG A 476 25.83 9.72 -19.26
N GLU A 477 26.14 10.40 -20.36
CA GLU A 477 27.51 10.63 -20.79
C GLU A 477 27.82 12.11 -20.73
N THR A 478 29.08 12.45 -20.46
CA THR A 478 29.59 13.83 -20.53
C THR A 478 31.05 13.80 -20.92
N ILE A 479 31.64 14.97 -21.11
CA ILE A 479 33.09 15.12 -21.46
C ILE A 479 33.81 15.87 -20.39
N ARG A 480 35.11 15.56 -20.22
CA ARG A 480 36.03 16.29 -19.33
C ARG A 480 37.09 17.14 -20.06
N GLY A 481 37.22 16.94 -21.36
CA GLY A 481 38.22 17.63 -22.18
C GLY A 481 37.57 18.55 -23.21
N THR A 482 38.34 19.53 -23.66
CA THR A 482 37.97 20.41 -24.75
C THR A 482 38.59 19.90 -26.05
N VAL A 483 37.83 19.87 -27.14
CA VAL A 483 38.29 19.45 -28.45
C VAL A 483 37.61 20.28 -29.53
N THR A 484 38.34 20.60 -30.60
CA THR A 484 37.75 21.12 -31.86
C THR A 484 37.81 20.04 -32.91
N ALA A 485 36.69 19.79 -33.57
CA ALA A 485 36.59 18.76 -34.60
C ALA A 485 35.97 19.32 -35.88
N GLU A 486 36.50 18.84 -36.98
CA GLU A 486 36.03 19.15 -38.33
C GLU A 486 34.92 18.12 -38.73
N GLY A 487 33.82 18.62 -39.25
CA GLY A 487 32.82 17.82 -39.94
C GLY A 487 32.61 18.31 -41.37
N LYS A 488 32.87 17.45 -42.35
CA LYS A 488 32.72 17.78 -43.75
C LYS A 488 31.88 16.76 -44.48
N HIS A 489 30.71 17.20 -44.92
CA HIS A 489 29.82 16.40 -45.74
C HIS A 489 29.89 16.89 -47.20
N LYS A 490 30.35 16.03 -48.11
CA LYS A 490 30.35 16.28 -49.52
C LYS A 490 29.81 15.06 -50.27
N LYS A 491 28.68 15.21 -50.95
CA LYS A 491 28.11 14.15 -51.76
C LYS A 491 27.72 14.69 -53.13
N GLN A 492 28.19 14.04 -54.17
CA GLN A 492 27.85 14.32 -55.57
C GLN A 492 27.36 13.04 -56.21
N SER A 493 26.07 12.99 -56.54
CA SER A 493 25.46 11.85 -57.22
C SER A 493 24.46 12.38 -58.24
N GLY A 494 24.95 12.68 -59.47
CA GLY A 494 24.13 13.00 -60.66
C GLY A 494 22.95 13.95 -60.42
N GLY A 495 23.21 15.23 -60.23
CA GLY A 495 22.24 16.28 -59.95
C GLY A 495 22.79 17.35 -58.95
N ALA A 496 21.92 18.08 -58.25
CA ALA A 496 22.35 19.04 -57.21
C ALA A 496 23.13 18.31 -56.11
N GLY A 497 24.37 18.72 -55.88
CA GLY A 497 25.25 18.18 -54.81
C GLY A 497 24.78 18.53 -53.43
N GLN A 498 25.45 17.94 -52.43
CA GLN A 498 25.27 18.31 -51.01
C GLN A 498 26.63 18.70 -50.47
N TYR A 499 26.75 19.90 -49.89
CA TYR A 499 27.96 20.38 -49.29
C TYR A 499 27.65 21.06 -47.94
N GLY A 500 28.29 20.57 -46.87
CA GLY A 500 28.26 21.18 -45.55
C GLY A 500 29.60 20.97 -44.87
N HIS A 501 30.16 22.02 -44.29
CA HIS A 501 31.46 21.96 -43.63
C HIS A 501 31.48 22.89 -42.41
N CYS A 502 31.81 22.35 -41.26
CA CYS A 502 31.83 23.08 -40.01
C CYS A 502 32.96 22.58 -39.09
N PHE A 503 33.49 23.49 -38.28
CA PHE A 503 34.35 23.21 -37.14
C PHE A 503 33.58 23.47 -35.87
N ILE A 504 33.52 22.46 -34.99
CA ILE A 504 32.77 22.52 -33.72
C ILE A 504 33.78 22.34 -32.59
N LYS A 505 33.77 23.28 -31.66
CA LYS A 505 34.50 23.18 -30.40
C LYS A 505 33.54 22.60 -29.34
N PHE A 506 33.89 21.47 -28.77
CA PHE A 506 33.19 20.84 -27.66
C PHE A 506 33.93 21.12 -26.36
N GLU A 507 33.20 21.60 -25.34
CA GLU A 507 33.72 21.92 -24.01
C GLU A 507 32.74 21.44 -22.94
N PRO A 508 33.23 21.02 -21.75
CA PRO A 508 32.35 20.75 -20.62
C PRO A 508 31.65 22.03 -20.15
N CYS A 509 30.39 21.94 -19.75
CA CYS A 509 29.63 23.02 -19.13
C CYS A 509 28.74 22.50 -18.04
N ASP A 510 28.25 23.38 -17.17
CA ASP A 510 27.30 23.09 -16.11
C ASP A 510 25.87 23.33 -16.59
N SER A 511 25.38 22.41 -17.43
CA SER A 511 24.01 22.45 -17.97
C SER A 511 23.49 21.04 -18.19
N GLU A 512 22.22 20.81 -17.89
CA GLU A 512 21.56 19.53 -18.19
C GLU A 512 21.35 19.31 -19.69
N ASP A 513 21.25 20.39 -20.47
CA ASP A 513 21.12 20.35 -21.92
C ASP A 513 22.38 20.86 -22.62
N MET A 514 22.47 20.57 -23.93
CA MET A 514 23.54 21.14 -24.77
C MET A 514 23.37 22.65 -24.88
N VAL A 515 24.44 23.38 -24.58
CA VAL A 515 24.55 24.80 -24.87
C VAL A 515 25.19 24.97 -26.25
N PHE A 516 24.46 25.66 -27.15
CA PHE A 516 24.99 25.96 -28.49
C PHE A 516 25.39 27.43 -28.62
N GLU A 517 26.58 27.70 -29.08
CA GLU A 517 27.09 29.04 -29.37
C GLU A 517 27.72 29.10 -30.79
N GLU A 518 27.87 30.31 -31.31
CA GLU A 518 28.52 30.55 -32.58
C GLU A 518 29.57 31.70 -32.47
N THR A 519 30.67 31.50 -33.08
CA THR A 519 31.77 32.48 -33.15
C THR A 519 32.31 32.60 -34.55
N VAL A 520 31.51 32.29 -35.57
CA VAL A 520 31.90 32.27 -36.98
C VAL A 520 32.27 33.67 -37.45
N PHE A 521 33.49 33.82 -38.00
CA PHE A 521 33.97 35.07 -38.54
C PHE A 521 33.83 35.14 -40.07
N GLY A 522 33.56 36.36 -40.61
CA GLY A 522 33.56 36.61 -42.03
C GLY A 522 32.48 35.90 -42.87
N GLY A 523 31.46 35.33 -42.25
CA GLY A 523 30.38 34.63 -42.95
C GLY A 523 30.79 33.29 -43.55
N ALA A 524 31.84 32.64 -43.01
CA ALA A 524 32.32 31.35 -43.46
C ALA A 524 31.22 30.28 -43.46
N VAL A 525 30.28 30.34 -42.52
CA VAL A 525 29.00 29.59 -42.55
C VAL A 525 27.89 30.65 -42.49
N PRO A 526 26.94 30.66 -43.49
CA PRO A 526 25.80 31.54 -43.45
C PRO A 526 24.87 31.25 -42.27
N LYS A 527 24.37 32.33 -41.63
CA LYS A 527 23.54 32.25 -40.39
C LYS A 527 22.31 31.34 -40.52
N GLN A 528 21.75 31.26 -41.73
CA GLN A 528 20.59 30.39 -42.00
C GLN A 528 20.86 28.88 -41.74
N TYR A 529 22.13 28.45 -41.71
CA TYR A 529 22.50 27.06 -41.45
C TYR A 529 22.84 26.76 -40.00
N PHE A 530 22.94 27.77 -39.13
CA PHE A 530 23.22 27.57 -37.71
C PHE A 530 22.17 26.69 -37.00
N PRO A 531 20.88 26.88 -37.23
CA PRO A 531 19.84 25.98 -36.68
C PRO A 531 19.99 24.53 -37.14
N ALA A 532 20.43 24.31 -38.38
CA ALA A 532 20.67 22.97 -38.90
C ALA A 532 21.89 22.29 -38.23
N VAL A 533 22.95 23.04 -37.97
CA VAL A 533 24.12 22.55 -37.20
C VAL A 533 23.69 22.19 -35.79
N GLU A 534 23.00 23.09 -35.09
CA GLU A 534 22.48 22.86 -33.75
C GLU A 534 21.60 21.63 -33.69
N ALA A 535 20.60 21.52 -34.57
CA ALA A 535 19.71 20.37 -34.65
C ALA A 535 20.46 19.05 -34.88
N GLY A 536 21.49 19.09 -35.75
CA GLY A 536 22.35 17.92 -35.99
C GLY A 536 23.15 17.48 -34.77
N LEU A 537 23.62 18.39 -33.96
CA LEU A 537 24.32 18.13 -32.71
C LEU A 537 23.36 17.61 -31.63
N ARG A 538 22.21 18.25 -31.45
CA ARG A 538 21.19 17.81 -30.47
C ARG A 538 20.72 16.38 -30.72
N GLU A 539 20.50 16.02 -31.97
CA GLU A 539 20.16 14.63 -32.33
C GLU A 539 21.28 13.64 -31.99
N CYS A 540 22.56 14.04 -32.17
CA CYS A 540 23.68 13.19 -31.79
C CYS A 540 23.83 13.05 -30.28
N MET A 541 23.46 14.07 -29.50
CA MET A 541 23.55 14.05 -28.04
C MET A 541 22.54 13.08 -27.39
N GLU A 542 21.50 12.69 -28.10
CA GLU A 542 20.55 11.65 -27.61
C GLU A 542 21.21 10.27 -27.54
N LYS A 543 22.29 10.03 -28.28
CA LYS A 543 23.05 8.77 -28.26
C LYS A 543 24.54 9.04 -28.12
N GLY A 544 25.07 8.86 -26.89
CA GLY A 544 26.48 9.06 -26.55
C GLY A 544 27.44 8.08 -27.24
N VAL A 545 28.72 8.33 -27.07
CA VAL A 545 29.78 7.60 -27.78
C VAL A 545 30.42 6.46 -26.97
N LEU A 546 30.09 6.34 -25.67
CA LEU A 546 30.61 5.28 -24.78
C LEU A 546 29.68 4.06 -24.73
N ALA A 547 28.45 4.30 -24.35
CA ALA A 547 27.46 3.26 -24.11
C ALA A 547 26.07 3.63 -24.67
N GLY A 548 26.00 4.70 -25.48
CA GLY A 548 24.77 5.11 -26.15
C GLY A 548 23.78 5.87 -25.26
N TYR A 549 24.19 6.31 -24.08
CA TYR A 549 23.33 7.13 -23.19
C TYR A 549 23.32 8.60 -23.60
N LYS A 550 22.26 9.32 -23.24
CA LYS A 550 22.13 10.74 -23.51
C LYS A 550 23.30 11.54 -22.97
N VAL A 551 23.85 12.44 -23.80
CA VAL A 551 24.99 13.32 -23.44
C VAL A 551 24.46 14.60 -22.82
N VAL A 552 25.04 14.98 -21.68
CA VAL A 552 24.68 16.19 -20.91
C VAL A 552 25.97 16.98 -20.58
N GLY A 553 25.83 18.23 -20.17
CA GLY A 553 26.96 19.02 -19.70
C GLY A 553 27.94 19.39 -20.81
N VAL A 554 27.48 19.59 -22.03
CA VAL A 554 28.34 19.91 -23.18
C VAL A 554 27.94 21.23 -23.83
N LYS A 555 28.93 22.10 -23.97
CA LYS A 555 28.83 23.31 -24.78
C LYS A 555 29.44 23.02 -26.13
N ALA A 556 28.69 23.26 -27.20
CA ALA A 556 29.12 23.13 -28.57
C ALA A 556 29.18 24.51 -29.25
N THR A 557 30.36 24.95 -29.65
CA THR A 557 30.56 26.23 -30.29
C THR A 557 30.90 26.02 -31.78
N LEU A 558 30.10 26.54 -32.68
CA LEU A 558 30.43 26.61 -34.11
C LEU A 558 31.47 27.70 -34.33
N THR A 559 32.69 27.31 -34.66
CA THR A 559 33.84 28.25 -34.72
C THR A 559 34.17 28.69 -36.14
N ASP A 560 34.07 27.78 -37.12
CA ASP A 560 34.43 28.03 -38.51
C ASP A 560 33.73 27.03 -39.45
N GLY A 561 33.91 27.20 -40.75
CA GLY A 561 33.40 26.27 -41.76
C GLY A 561 33.59 26.79 -43.18
N SER A 562 32.88 26.20 -44.10
CA SER A 562 32.74 26.72 -45.46
C SER A 562 31.43 26.25 -46.09
N TYR A 563 30.94 26.99 -47.08
CA TYR A 563 29.74 26.66 -47.81
C TYR A 563 30.00 26.71 -49.33
N HIS A 564 29.08 26.13 -50.09
CA HIS A 564 29.04 26.18 -51.53
C HIS A 564 27.72 26.81 -51.95
N GLU A 565 27.78 27.85 -52.81
CA GLU A 565 26.59 28.67 -53.18
C GLU A 565 25.41 27.85 -53.71
N VAL A 566 25.67 26.77 -54.42
CA VAL A 566 24.62 25.96 -55.07
C VAL A 566 24.31 24.67 -54.27
N ASP A 567 25.33 24.00 -53.70
CA ASP A 567 25.22 22.68 -53.11
C ASP A 567 24.97 22.66 -51.60
N SER A 568 25.10 23.85 -50.94
CA SER A 568 24.86 23.94 -49.51
C SER A 568 23.38 23.99 -49.19
N LYS A 569 22.95 23.09 -48.31
CA LYS A 569 21.59 22.95 -47.80
C LYS A 569 21.61 22.63 -46.30
N GLU A 570 20.53 22.88 -45.62
CA GLU A 570 20.38 22.56 -44.18
C GLU A 570 20.75 21.09 -43.87
N ILE A 571 20.26 20.15 -44.67
CA ILE A 571 20.55 18.71 -44.49
C ILE A 571 22.06 18.41 -44.57
N ALA A 572 22.81 19.13 -45.39
CA ALA A 572 24.24 18.94 -45.54
C ALA A 572 25.03 19.46 -44.31
N PHE A 573 24.61 20.59 -43.74
CA PHE A 573 25.17 21.12 -42.49
C PHE A 573 24.80 20.28 -41.29
N LYS A 574 23.56 19.75 -41.22
CA LYS A 574 23.17 18.75 -40.25
C LYS A 574 24.03 17.50 -40.28
N ALA A 575 24.33 17.00 -41.50
CA ALA A 575 25.24 15.87 -41.69
C ALA A 575 26.68 16.21 -41.31
N ALA A 576 27.17 17.43 -41.64
CA ALA A 576 28.51 17.89 -41.26
C ALA A 576 28.63 17.98 -39.71
N ALA A 577 27.63 18.50 -39.01
CA ALA A 577 27.59 18.55 -37.55
C ALA A 577 27.70 17.17 -36.93
N ARG A 578 26.96 16.17 -37.47
CA ARG A 578 27.08 14.76 -37.01
C ARG A 578 28.48 14.17 -37.24
N LEU A 579 29.13 14.51 -38.34
CA LEU A 579 30.53 14.10 -38.57
C LEU A 579 31.49 14.73 -37.58
N ALA A 580 31.32 16.03 -37.28
CA ALA A 580 32.14 16.74 -36.28
C ALA A 580 31.95 16.11 -34.90
N TYR A 581 30.70 15.79 -34.50
CA TYR A 581 30.39 15.10 -33.25
C TYR A 581 31.10 13.74 -33.16
N LYS A 582 30.97 12.89 -34.17
CA LYS A 582 31.60 11.56 -34.22
C LYS A 582 33.13 11.61 -34.18
N ALA A 583 33.73 12.64 -34.76
CA ALA A 583 35.19 12.83 -34.76
C ALA A 583 35.73 13.44 -33.45
N GLY A 584 34.93 14.30 -32.81
CA GLY A 584 35.34 15.09 -31.66
C GLY A 584 35.06 14.42 -30.31
N MET A 585 33.85 13.94 -30.11
CA MET A 585 33.41 13.44 -28.81
C MET A 585 34.29 12.32 -28.22
N PRO A 586 34.75 11.31 -29.00
CA PRO A 586 35.68 10.30 -28.45
C PRO A 586 36.99 10.85 -27.95
N LYS A 587 37.47 11.99 -28.50
CA LYS A 587 38.73 12.65 -28.11
C LYS A 587 38.53 13.63 -26.96
N ALA A 588 37.33 13.99 -26.62
CA ALA A 588 37.01 14.95 -25.56
C ALA A 588 37.05 14.34 -24.15
N LYS A 589 37.61 13.15 -23.98
CA LYS A 589 37.65 12.38 -22.72
C LYS A 589 36.23 12.14 -22.17
N PRO A 590 35.42 11.43 -22.90
CA PRO A 590 34.06 11.13 -22.46
C PRO A 590 34.09 10.25 -21.22
N ILE A 591 33.12 10.48 -20.31
CA ILE A 591 32.91 9.72 -19.08
C ILE A 591 31.42 9.36 -18.91
N LEU A 592 31.17 8.27 -18.21
CA LEU A 592 29.83 7.85 -17.80
C LEU A 592 29.45 8.52 -16.48
N LEU A 593 28.21 8.98 -16.39
CA LEU A 593 27.59 9.48 -15.18
C LEU A 593 26.56 8.48 -14.70
N GLU A 594 26.58 8.15 -13.41
CA GLU A 594 25.57 7.31 -12.76
C GLU A 594 24.54 8.17 -11.99
N PRO A 595 23.25 7.78 -12.00
CA PRO A 595 22.24 8.47 -11.22
C PRO A 595 22.39 8.13 -9.73
N ILE A 596 22.42 9.15 -8.89
CA ILE A 596 22.41 9.04 -7.43
C ILE A 596 20.99 9.31 -6.95
N GLY A 597 20.48 8.46 -6.08
CA GLY A 597 19.22 8.62 -5.43
C GLY A 597 19.37 8.99 -3.96
N LYS A 598 18.51 9.87 -3.48
CA LYS A 598 18.31 10.10 -2.06
C LYS A 598 17.33 9.07 -1.54
N VAL A 599 17.75 8.27 -0.58
CA VAL A 599 16.99 7.16 0.01
C VAL A 599 16.66 7.50 1.45
N GLU A 600 15.40 7.34 1.80
CA GLU A 600 14.93 7.35 3.19
C GLU A 600 14.43 5.95 3.55
N VAL A 601 15.03 5.34 4.56
CA VAL A 601 14.66 4.00 5.06
C VAL A 601 14.11 4.13 6.46
N LEU A 602 12.92 3.57 6.68
CA LEU A 602 12.28 3.49 7.99
C LEU A 602 12.34 2.05 8.48
N ILE A 603 12.94 1.85 9.66
CA ILE A 603 13.19 0.53 10.25
C ILE A 603 13.06 0.56 11.77
N PRO A 604 12.81 -0.59 12.44
CA PRO A 604 13.05 -0.70 13.88
C PRO A 604 14.53 -0.44 14.22
N GLU A 605 14.76 0.22 15.35
CA GLU A 605 16.08 0.65 15.82
C GLU A 605 17.12 -0.50 15.84
N GLU A 606 16.67 -1.71 16.18
CA GLU A 606 17.53 -2.91 16.25
C GLU A 606 18.24 -3.25 14.92
N TYR A 607 17.69 -2.83 13.78
CA TYR A 607 18.28 -3.08 12.44
C TYR A 607 19.19 -1.96 11.94
N THR A 608 19.36 -0.87 12.68
CA THR A 608 20.15 0.30 12.26
C THR A 608 21.56 -0.07 11.81
N GLY A 609 22.28 -0.85 12.60
CA GLY A 609 23.63 -1.31 12.26
C GLY A 609 23.68 -2.16 11.00
N THR A 610 22.69 -3.00 10.79
CA THR A 610 22.56 -3.86 9.60
C THR A 610 22.37 -3.03 8.34
N ILE A 611 21.49 -2.02 8.39
CA ILE A 611 21.20 -1.14 7.23
C ILE A 611 22.36 -0.22 6.91
N ILE A 612 23.05 0.33 7.92
CA ILE A 612 24.28 1.11 7.71
C ILE A 612 25.35 0.26 7.01
N GLY A 613 25.55 -0.97 7.48
CA GLY A 613 26.48 -1.93 6.87
C GLY A 613 26.12 -2.29 5.42
N ASP A 614 24.83 -2.39 5.12
CA ASP A 614 24.34 -2.65 3.77
C ASP A 614 24.52 -1.44 2.84
N PHE A 615 24.22 -0.23 3.27
CA PHE A 615 24.47 0.98 2.48
C PHE A 615 25.97 1.16 2.16
N ASN A 616 26.86 0.87 3.10
CA ASN A 616 28.30 0.90 2.83
C ASN A 616 28.70 -0.07 1.69
N LYS A 617 28.09 -1.27 1.62
CA LYS A 617 28.34 -2.22 0.53
C LYS A 617 27.80 -1.70 -0.81
N ARG A 618 26.72 -0.91 -0.79
CA ARG A 618 26.09 -0.29 -1.97
C ARG A 618 26.71 1.05 -2.35
N ARG A 619 27.86 1.39 -1.80
CA ARG A 619 28.52 2.68 -2.04
C ARG A 619 27.68 3.87 -1.56
N GLY A 620 26.78 3.64 -0.61
CA GLY A 620 25.91 4.68 -0.06
C GLY A 620 26.62 5.56 0.94
N ILE A 621 26.24 6.83 0.99
CA ILE A 621 26.71 7.83 1.95
C ILE A 621 25.55 8.17 2.89
N ILE A 622 25.72 7.87 4.18
CA ILE A 622 24.72 8.21 5.19
C ILE A 622 24.73 9.71 5.43
N LEU A 623 23.58 10.37 5.26
CA LEU A 623 23.40 11.81 5.48
C LEU A 623 22.88 12.12 6.88
N GLY A 624 22.05 11.24 7.45
CA GLY A 624 21.45 11.44 8.76
C GLY A 624 20.69 10.24 9.28
N MET A 625 20.40 10.28 10.57
CA MET A 625 19.59 9.28 11.28
C MET A 625 18.72 10.01 12.27
N ASP A 626 17.41 9.84 12.14
CA ASP A 626 16.39 10.49 12.98
C ASP A 626 15.56 9.43 13.67
N LEU A 627 15.29 9.58 14.97
CA LEU A 627 14.32 8.77 15.68
C LEU A 627 12.93 9.29 15.36
N VAL A 628 12.08 8.44 14.81
CA VAL A 628 10.69 8.80 14.41
C VAL A 628 9.72 8.56 15.57
N ASP A 629 9.92 7.45 16.29
CA ASP A 629 9.24 7.14 17.54
C ASP A 629 10.18 6.37 18.48
N GLU A 630 9.70 5.90 19.63
CA GLU A 630 10.53 5.23 20.65
C GLU A 630 11.30 4.00 20.15
N LYS A 631 10.91 3.41 19.03
CA LYS A 631 11.46 2.15 18.49
C LYS A 631 11.72 2.18 16.99
N GLU A 632 11.45 3.30 16.32
CA GLU A 632 11.60 3.43 14.86
C GLU A 632 12.62 4.49 14.49
N GLN A 633 13.53 4.13 13.59
CA GLN A 633 14.58 5.00 13.09
C GLN A 633 14.44 5.22 11.59
N LYS A 634 14.59 6.47 11.18
CA LYS A 634 14.71 6.87 9.78
C LYS A 634 16.17 7.10 9.45
N ILE A 635 16.69 6.40 8.44
CA ILE A 635 18.03 6.57 7.90
C ILE A 635 17.91 7.24 6.55
N THR A 636 18.60 8.36 6.37
CA THR A 636 18.69 9.07 5.10
C THR A 636 20.07 8.86 4.51
N ALA A 637 20.15 8.42 3.24
CA ALA A 637 21.40 8.16 2.55
C ALA A 637 21.33 8.58 1.07
N GLU A 638 22.48 8.85 0.47
CA GLU A 638 22.65 8.94 -0.98
C GLU A 638 23.25 7.63 -1.49
N VAL A 639 22.63 7.03 -2.50
CA VAL A 639 23.05 5.72 -3.03
C VAL A 639 22.93 5.71 -4.55
N PRO A 640 23.89 5.14 -5.29
CA PRO A 640 23.73 4.93 -6.72
C PRO A 640 22.50 4.08 -7.02
N MET A 641 21.62 4.57 -7.90
CA MET A 641 20.33 3.91 -8.16
C MET A 641 20.49 2.49 -8.73
N ALA A 642 21.62 2.22 -9.41
CA ALA A 642 21.94 0.87 -9.89
C ALA A 642 22.10 -0.16 -8.77
N GLU A 643 22.54 0.27 -7.57
CA GLU A 643 22.71 -0.60 -6.41
C GLU A 643 21.37 -0.88 -5.66
N MET A 644 20.30 -0.21 -6.06
CA MET A 644 19.00 -0.27 -5.37
C MET A 644 17.97 -1.19 -6.05
N GLN A 645 18.29 -1.78 -7.19
CA GLN A 645 17.34 -2.56 -7.99
C GLN A 645 16.67 -3.72 -7.22
N LYS A 646 17.41 -4.41 -6.34
CA LYS A 646 16.91 -5.53 -5.51
C LYS A 646 16.65 -5.13 -4.06
N TYR A 647 16.83 -3.87 -3.73
CA TYR A 647 16.82 -3.41 -2.34
C TYR A 647 15.50 -3.69 -1.62
N ALA A 648 14.37 -3.57 -2.28
CA ALA A 648 13.06 -3.88 -1.69
C ALA A 648 12.99 -5.30 -1.09
N THR A 649 13.50 -6.28 -1.81
CA THR A 649 13.52 -7.69 -1.36
C THR A 649 14.55 -7.91 -0.26
N GLU A 650 15.72 -7.31 -0.41
CA GLU A 650 16.83 -7.46 0.55
C GLU A 650 16.53 -6.74 1.87
N LEU A 651 15.93 -5.53 1.83
CA LEU A 651 15.49 -4.80 3.02
C LEU A 651 14.49 -5.64 3.82
N ARG A 652 13.50 -6.23 3.17
CA ARG A 652 12.53 -7.12 3.84
C ARG A 652 13.19 -8.32 4.47
N SER A 653 14.14 -8.93 3.79
CA SER A 653 14.90 -10.04 4.36
C SER A 653 15.71 -9.64 5.59
N MET A 654 16.41 -8.50 5.54
CA MET A 654 17.21 -7.97 6.64
C MET A 654 16.40 -7.55 7.85
N THR A 655 15.17 -7.06 7.64
CA THR A 655 14.30 -6.49 8.68
C THR A 655 13.09 -7.37 9.02
N GLN A 656 13.08 -8.61 8.57
CA GLN A 656 11.93 -9.52 8.73
C GLN A 656 10.59 -8.91 8.26
N GLY A 657 10.65 -8.15 7.16
CA GLY A 657 9.50 -7.46 6.60
C GLY A 657 9.12 -6.13 7.24
N ARG A 658 9.84 -5.69 8.29
CA ARG A 658 9.50 -4.47 9.06
C ARG A 658 10.02 -3.19 8.45
N GLY A 659 10.93 -3.25 7.47
CA GLY A 659 11.52 -2.09 6.82
C GLY A 659 10.73 -1.59 5.61
N SER A 660 10.69 -0.27 5.44
CA SER A 660 10.20 0.38 4.23
C SER A 660 11.18 1.45 3.76
N PHE A 661 11.14 1.79 2.48
CA PHE A 661 11.98 2.86 1.96
C PHE A 661 11.30 3.63 0.82
N VAL A 662 11.81 4.84 0.63
CA VAL A 662 11.50 5.68 -0.53
C VAL A 662 12.80 6.11 -1.14
N ILE A 663 12.91 6.11 -2.47
CA ILE A 663 14.04 6.61 -3.22
C ILE A 663 13.57 7.65 -4.21
N GLU A 664 14.26 8.78 -4.26
CA GLU A 664 14.04 9.85 -5.22
C GLU A 664 15.33 10.14 -5.94
N PHE A 665 15.26 10.40 -7.25
CA PHE A 665 16.45 10.86 -8.00
C PHE A 665 16.92 12.19 -7.46
N ASP A 666 18.24 12.32 -7.24
CA ASP A 666 18.85 13.56 -6.75
C ASP A 666 19.71 14.21 -7.84
N ARG A 667 20.74 13.54 -8.31
CA ARG A 667 21.70 14.08 -9.28
C ARG A 667 22.45 13.00 -10.04
N TYR A 668 23.26 13.43 -11.01
CA TYR A 668 24.22 12.57 -11.69
C TYR A 668 25.63 12.81 -11.16
N GLU A 669 26.40 11.74 -10.95
CA GLU A 669 27.81 11.77 -10.58
C GLU A 669 28.67 10.89 -11.50
N PRO A 670 29.98 11.19 -11.65
CA PRO A 670 30.88 10.35 -12.42
C PRO A 670 30.92 8.92 -11.88
N ALA A 671 30.58 7.95 -12.71
CA ALA A 671 30.65 6.54 -12.34
C ALA A 671 32.08 6.10 -12.07
N PRO A 672 32.36 5.31 -11.03
CA PRO A 672 33.66 4.70 -10.81
C PRO A 672 34.10 3.86 -12.01
N GLN A 673 35.40 3.83 -12.29
CA GLN A 673 35.93 3.15 -13.47
C GLN A 673 35.43 1.69 -13.64
N PRO A 674 35.40 0.82 -12.61
CA PRO A 674 34.90 -0.54 -12.75
C PRO A 674 33.43 -0.63 -13.15
N VAL A 675 32.63 0.33 -12.66
CA VAL A 675 31.18 0.42 -13.01
C VAL A 675 31.03 0.87 -14.45
N ALA A 676 31.74 1.94 -14.85
CA ALA A 676 31.73 2.46 -16.22
C ALA A 676 32.12 1.39 -17.24
N GLU A 677 33.24 0.67 -16.97
CA GLU A 677 33.70 -0.41 -17.86
C GLU A 677 32.68 -1.55 -17.99
N LYS A 678 32.02 -1.89 -16.91
CA LYS A 678 30.93 -2.92 -16.94
C LYS A 678 29.80 -2.47 -17.80
N VAL A 679 29.26 -1.27 -17.57
CA VAL A 679 28.12 -0.71 -18.30
C VAL A 679 28.42 -0.56 -19.79
N ILE A 680 29.62 -0.04 -20.15
CA ILE A 680 30.03 0.09 -21.55
C ILE A 680 30.15 -1.26 -22.24
N ARG A 681 30.67 -2.28 -21.57
CA ARG A 681 30.73 -3.64 -22.12
C ARG A 681 29.36 -4.26 -22.35
N GLU A 682 28.44 -4.09 -21.41
CA GLU A 682 27.07 -4.60 -21.53
C GLU A 682 26.31 -3.90 -22.66
N ALA A 683 26.50 -2.60 -22.86
CA ALA A 683 25.91 -1.84 -23.94
C ALA A 683 26.42 -2.30 -25.31
N ASN A 684 27.74 -2.56 -25.46
CA ASN A 684 28.32 -3.01 -26.71
C ASN A 684 27.89 -4.42 -27.09
N LEU A 685 27.61 -5.30 -26.12
CA LEU A 685 27.07 -6.66 -26.39
C LEU A 685 25.63 -6.62 -26.87
N SER A 686 24.85 -5.63 -26.46
CA SER A 686 23.45 -5.47 -26.90
C SER A 686 23.28 -4.82 -28.29
N ASP A 687 24.32 -4.19 -28.82
CA ASP A 687 24.35 -3.62 -30.20
C ASP A 687 24.78 -4.66 -31.22
N ASP A 688 25.33 -5.82 -30.80
CA ASP A 688 25.78 -6.93 -31.67
C ASP A 688 24.71 -8.05 -31.85
N ASP A 689 23.64 -8.06 -31.05
CA ASP A 689 22.48 -8.95 -31.16
C ASP A 689 21.32 -8.25 -31.91
#